data_6704118d94a54bef633e984631704474
#
_entry.id   6704118d94a54bef633e984631704474
#
_cell.length_a   1.000
_cell.length_b   1.000
_cell.length_c   1.000
_cell.angle_alpha   90.00
_cell.angle_beta   90.00
_cell.angle_gamma   90.00
#
_symmetry.space_group_name_H-M   'P 1'
#
loop_
_entity.id
_entity.type
_entity.pdbx_description
1 polymer ?
#
loop_
_entity_poly.entity_id
_entity_poly.type
_entity_poly.pdbx_seq_one_letter_code
_entity_poly.pdbx_strand_id
1 'polypeptide(L)'
;MNALFAATRAVHYASAMVLFGELVFAFAVAGRAWSSGGGVGSIESGEFRRRFLRVATSSVAAGIVSGVAWLGLAAASMSGLPVADALDRATLGLVLTATTFGNAWLVRAGLAVALCALLLALAKSRSRGAAFGCVSALLVIAAAYLGALAWSGHAAAGEGYDGDFGIVADVVHLLAAGAWLGALPALVFLLRREARVADAAWATRRFSTLGAVCVSLLVAGGLINTWYLVGNLPALIGTSYGRLLLAKLALFAGMLVLAMANRWYLSVRLAQGERAASRLIRRNAIGEIVLGIGVVVVVGVLGITPPAVHETPVWPFTHTLALVRVEQSAWLQMALAAAGLLACVAAGVMLAGLRRRRMREWAGGLAGIAVLAAIFVPLLSVPAYPSTYWSSPIRYTTDAIVNGSTLYATHCRGCHGVDDFAANASGVAPPATAIDLSNHALRHSEGDHFWWISHGIPGTAMPGFGSRLAETDIWCLIEFLHAQVEGEEATAMTDRIKPLRGIVAPDFTFESTGQPQESLRDLRGRDAVLLVFYTLPQSLPRLRELAMDARANRAPGARVIALPMTPPSREGDALPEDVRSVVANTNTSVATAYAMFARQSPAAAEPPSHVEFLIDGLGYLRVRWIGIAPAGAGRTAEVLDRIDILKREPLRPPPAWGHGHR
;
A
#
# COMPACT_ATOMS: atom_id res chain seq x y z
N MET A 1 18.92 -7.49 17.81
CA MET A 1 18.04 -8.52 17.23
C MET A 1 17.77 -8.25 15.74
N ASN A 2 17.34 -7.05 15.35
CA ASN A 2 16.97 -6.73 13.96
C ASN A 2 18.10 -6.94 12.93
N ALA A 3 19.34 -6.53 13.22
CA ALA A 3 20.47 -6.73 12.30
C ALA A 3 20.78 -8.22 12.06
N LEU A 4 20.71 -9.05 13.11
CA LEU A 4 20.91 -10.50 12.99
C LEU A 4 19.79 -11.14 12.18
N PHE A 5 18.54 -10.69 12.39
CA PHE A 5 17.38 -11.17 11.64
C PHE A 5 17.52 -10.82 10.15
N ALA A 6 17.84 -9.56 9.81
CA ALA A 6 18.08 -9.13 8.44
C ALA A 6 19.21 -9.91 7.76
N ALA A 7 20.34 -10.09 8.47
CA ALA A 7 21.49 -10.85 7.97
C ALA A 7 21.13 -12.33 7.71
N THR A 8 20.41 -12.97 8.63
CA THR A 8 19.95 -14.35 8.49
C THR A 8 19.05 -14.52 7.26
N ARG A 9 18.10 -13.60 7.06
CA ARG A 9 17.27 -13.57 5.86
C ARG A 9 18.11 -13.39 4.60
N ALA A 10 19.04 -12.44 4.59
CA ALA A 10 19.89 -12.17 3.43
C ALA A 10 20.70 -13.42 3.03
N VAL A 11 21.33 -14.11 4.00
CA VAL A 11 22.06 -15.36 3.74
C VAL A 11 21.14 -16.44 3.19
N HIS A 12 19.93 -16.55 3.73
CA HIS A 12 18.94 -17.53 3.33
C HIS A 12 18.45 -17.30 1.87
N TYR A 13 18.12 -16.06 1.52
CA TYR A 13 17.77 -15.68 0.14
C TYR A 13 18.94 -15.91 -0.82
N ALA A 14 20.14 -15.46 -0.47
CA ALA A 14 21.35 -15.64 -1.29
C ALA A 14 21.61 -17.12 -1.58
N SER A 15 21.51 -17.98 -0.56
CA SER A 15 21.77 -19.41 -0.71
C SER A 15 20.76 -20.09 -1.65
N ALA A 16 19.47 -19.76 -1.53
CA ALA A 16 18.43 -20.28 -2.41
C ALA A 16 18.59 -19.76 -3.86
N MET A 17 18.92 -18.47 -4.03
CA MET A 17 19.17 -17.87 -5.35
C MET A 17 20.39 -18.49 -6.04
N VAL A 18 21.50 -18.69 -5.33
CA VAL A 18 22.73 -19.29 -5.89
C VAL A 18 22.46 -20.73 -6.30
N LEU A 19 21.77 -21.51 -5.47
CA LEU A 19 21.39 -22.89 -5.81
C LEU A 19 20.58 -22.95 -7.12
N PHE A 20 19.51 -22.15 -7.17
CA PHE A 20 18.63 -22.12 -8.34
C PHE A 20 19.34 -21.60 -9.59
N GLY A 21 20.11 -20.53 -9.47
CA GLY A 21 20.84 -19.91 -10.56
C GLY A 21 21.92 -20.81 -11.17
N GLU A 22 22.66 -21.56 -10.34
CA GLU A 22 23.62 -22.56 -10.82
C GLU A 22 22.95 -23.66 -11.65
N LEU A 23 21.75 -24.09 -11.25
CA LEU A 23 20.94 -25.07 -11.98
C LEU A 23 20.41 -24.49 -13.30
N VAL A 24 19.90 -23.25 -13.27
CA VAL A 24 19.45 -22.54 -14.48
C VAL A 24 20.62 -22.35 -15.45
N PHE A 25 21.80 -21.97 -14.96
CA PHE A 25 23.00 -21.84 -15.79
C PHE A 25 23.39 -23.17 -16.43
N ALA A 26 23.42 -24.25 -15.66
CA ALA A 26 23.72 -25.59 -16.17
C ALA A 26 22.77 -26.01 -17.28
N PHE A 27 21.47 -25.73 -17.11
CA PHE A 27 20.42 -26.14 -18.05
C PHE A 27 20.30 -25.19 -19.25
N ALA A 28 20.18 -23.90 -19.03
CA ALA A 28 19.89 -22.93 -20.08
C ALA A 28 21.14 -22.44 -20.84
N VAL A 29 22.27 -22.35 -20.16
CA VAL A 29 23.51 -21.80 -20.73
C VAL A 29 24.46 -22.93 -21.16
N ALA A 30 24.66 -23.96 -20.36
CA ALA A 30 25.59 -25.07 -20.63
C ALA A 30 24.95 -26.26 -21.38
N GLY A 31 23.62 -26.30 -21.57
CA GLY A 31 22.85 -27.48 -21.98
C GLY A 31 23.23 -28.16 -23.31
N ARG A 32 23.78 -27.46 -24.31
CA ARG A 32 24.29 -28.09 -25.55
C ARG A 32 25.65 -28.76 -25.35
N ALA A 33 26.44 -28.31 -24.42
CA ALA A 33 27.69 -28.95 -24.04
C ALA A 33 27.46 -30.27 -23.29
N TRP A 34 26.24 -30.53 -22.86
CA TRP A 34 25.81 -31.76 -22.25
C TRP A 34 25.50 -32.89 -23.25
N SER A 35 24.99 -32.54 -24.45
CA SER A 35 24.51 -33.50 -25.45
C SER A 35 25.54 -33.85 -26.54
N SER A 36 26.55 -33.01 -26.78
CA SER A 36 27.57 -33.22 -27.81
C SER A 36 28.95 -33.33 -27.19
N GLY A 37 29.40 -34.52 -26.92
CA GLY A 37 30.63 -34.94 -26.22
C GLY A 37 31.98 -34.29 -26.64
N GLY A 38 32.09 -32.96 -26.68
CA GLY A 38 33.30 -32.29 -27.08
C GLY A 38 33.46 -30.83 -26.68
N GLY A 39 32.51 -30.20 -25.94
CA GLY A 39 32.59 -28.79 -25.52
C GLY A 39 33.21 -28.61 -24.12
N VAL A 40 33.99 -27.60 -23.92
CA VAL A 40 34.71 -27.21 -22.66
C VAL A 40 33.77 -26.92 -21.46
N GLY A 41 32.47 -27.00 -21.64
CA GLY A 41 31.44 -26.80 -20.59
C GLY A 41 30.65 -28.05 -20.23
N SER A 42 31.05 -29.25 -20.69
CA SER A 42 30.35 -30.47 -20.31
C SER A 42 30.51 -30.70 -18.79
N ILE A 43 29.37 -30.92 -18.10
CA ILE A 43 29.40 -31.42 -16.69
C ILE A 43 30.24 -32.70 -16.57
N GLU A 44 30.61 -33.32 -17.68
CA GLU A 44 31.56 -34.43 -17.79
C GLU A 44 33.01 -34.01 -17.49
N SER A 45 33.41 -32.77 -17.63
CA SER A 45 34.68 -32.35 -17.06
C SER A 45 34.54 -32.50 -15.55
N GLY A 46 35.24 -33.44 -14.96
CA GLY A 46 35.15 -33.75 -13.51
C GLY A 46 35.37 -32.55 -12.60
N GLU A 47 35.88 -31.46 -13.12
CA GLU A 47 36.07 -30.19 -12.43
C GLU A 47 34.81 -29.35 -12.37
N PHE A 48 34.05 -29.20 -13.48
CA PHE A 48 32.80 -28.44 -13.47
C PHE A 48 31.76 -29.16 -12.58
N ARG A 49 31.65 -30.48 -12.66
CA ARG A 49 30.78 -31.27 -11.79
C ARG A 49 31.18 -31.14 -10.31
N ARG A 50 32.47 -31.24 -9.98
CA ARG A 50 32.96 -31.06 -8.60
C ARG A 50 32.69 -29.68 -8.06
N ARG A 51 32.86 -28.63 -8.89
CA ARG A 51 32.51 -27.26 -8.51
C ARG A 51 31.02 -27.11 -8.28
N PHE A 52 30.19 -27.53 -9.24
CA PHE A 52 28.74 -27.51 -9.15
C PHE A 52 28.23 -28.20 -7.88
N LEU A 53 28.68 -29.42 -7.61
CA LEU A 53 28.28 -30.12 -6.38
C LEU A 53 28.73 -29.39 -5.12
N ARG A 54 29.94 -28.82 -5.08
CA ARG A 54 30.39 -28.05 -3.93
C ARG A 54 29.53 -26.80 -3.70
N VAL A 55 29.24 -26.03 -4.74
CA VAL A 55 28.41 -24.82 -4.63
C VAL A 55 26.99 -25.19 -4.23
N ALA A 56 26.40 -26.18 -4.87
CA ALA A 56 25.03 -26.63 -4.57
C ALA A 56 24.91 -27.17 -3.14
N THR A 57 25.84 -28.02 -2.68
CA THR A 57 25.81 -28.55 -1.31
C THR A 57 26.05 -27.46 -0.28
N SER A 58 26.99 -26.53 -0.52
CA SER A 58 27.21 -25.38 0.37
C SER A 58 26.00 -24.47 0.45
N SER A 59 25.32 -24.24 -0.69
CA SER A 59 24.09 -23.43 -0.72
C SER A 59 22.95 -24.09 0.05
N VAL A 60 22.75 -25.40 -0.11
CA VAL A 60 21.73 -26.14 0.66
C VAL A 60 22.05 -26.13 2.15
N ALA A 61 23.31 -26.38 2.53
CA ALA A 61 23.76 -26.33 3.93
C ALA A 61 23.54 -24.93 4.54
N ALA A 62 23.97 -23.86 3.85
CA ALA A 62 23.73 -22.49 4.28
C ALA A 62 22.21 -22.17 4.37
N GLY A 63 21.41 -22.68 3.43
CA GLY A 63 19.96 -22.57 3.45
C GLY A 63 19.33 -23.25 4.66
N ILE A 64 19.77 -24.45 5.03
CA ILE A 64 19.27 -25.17 6.22
C ILE A 64 19.65 -24.43 7.49
N VAL A 65 20.93 -24.08 7.67
CA VAL A 65 21.42 -23.37 8.87
C VAL A 65 20.71 -22.02 9.04
N SER A 66 20.65 -21.23 7.97
CA SER A 66 19.98 -19.93 8.02
C SER A 66 18.46 -20.08 8.17
N GLY A 67 17.84 -21.14 7.64
CA GLY A 67 16.42 -21.44 7.79
C GLY A 67 16.05 -21.78 9.24
N VAL A 68 16.86 -22.57 9.93
CA VAL A 68 16.69 -22.87 11.37
C VAL A 68 16.89 -21.62 12.22
N ALA A 69 17.94 -20.84 11.95
CA ALA A 69 18.17 -19.58 12.65
C ALA A 69 17.01 -18.58 12.42
N TRP A 70 16.48 -18.51 11.20
CA TRP A 70 15.32 -17.68 10.89
C TRP A 70 14.08 -18.10 11.66
N LEU A 71 13.80 -19.40 11.78
CA LEU A 71 12.67 -19.89 12.59
C LEU A 71 12.76 -19.42 14.04
N GLY A 72 13.92 -19.56 14.68
CA GLY A 72 14.12 -19.12 16.07
C GLY A 72 13.95 -17.60 16.23
N LEU A 73 14.50 -16.81 15.29
CA LEU A 73 14.34 -15.34 15.32
C LEU A 73 12.90 -14.91 15.04
N ALA A 74 12.19 -15.61 14.16
CA ALA A 74 10.77 -15.35 13.88
C ALA A 74 9.91 -15.70 15.10
N ALA A 75 10.18 -16.83 15.78
CA ALA A 75 9.48 -17.21 16.99
C ALA A 75 9.67 -16.16 18.10
N ALA A 76 10.89 -15.69 18.31
CA ALA A 76 11.19 -14.61 19.26
C ALA A 76 10.48 -13.28 18.89
N SER A 77 10.45 -12.93 17.60
CA SER A 77 9.77 -11.72 17.13
C SER A 77 8.26 -11.78 17.28
N MET A 78 7.64 -12.93 17.03
CA MET A 78 6.18 -13.11 17.11
C MET A 78 5.68 -13.26 18.54
N SER A 79 6.47 -13.90 19.42
CA SER A 79 6.10 -14.11 20.82
C SER A 79 6.45 -12.92 21.73
N GLY A 80 7.35 -12.03 21.28
CA GLY A 80 7.92 -10.97 22.13
C GLY A 80 8.91 -11.46 23.19
N LEU A 81 9.24 -12.77 23.20
CA LEU A 81 10.13 -13.38 24.18
C LEU A 81 11.60 -13.25 23.74
N PRO A 82 12.56 -13.32 24.69
CA PRO A 82 13.97 -13.53 24.38
C PRO A 82 14.17 -14.78 23.52
N VAL A 83 15.16 -14.79 22.64
CA VAL A 83 15.39 -15.91 21.69
C VAL A 83 15.49 -17.27 22.39
N ALA A 84 16.16 -17.32 23.56
CA ALA A 84 16.32 -18.56 24.31
C ALA A 84 14.98 -19.14 24.78
N ASP A 85 14.06 -18.27 25.24
CA ASP A 85 12.75 -18.66 25.76
C ASP A 85 11.76 -18.97 24.62
N ALA A 86 11.89 -18.30 23.49
CA ALA A 86 11.06 -18.52 22.29
C ALA A 86 11.36 -19.86 21.58
N LEU A 87 12.44 -20.55 21.93
CA LEU A 87 12.79 -21.88 21.39
C LEU A 87 12.09 -23.02 22.14
N ASP A 88 11.20 -22.74 23.09
CA ASP A 88 10.42 -23.77 23.75
C ASP A 88 9.48 -24.50 22.77
N ARG A 89 9.11 -25.72 23.13
CA ARG A 89 8.32 -26.59 22.24
C ARG A 89 6.93 -26.07 21.94
N ALA A 90 6.30 -25.36 22.89
CA ALA A 90 4.95 -24.83 22.73
C ALA A 90 4.94 -23.64 21.76
N THR A 91 5.84 -22.68 21.96
CA THR A 91 6.02 -21.50 21.08
C THR A 91 6.40 -21.91 19.67
N LEU A 92 7.38 -22.80 19.50
CA LEU A 92 7.77 -23.30 18.18
C LEU A 92 6.64 -24.08 17.52
N GLY A 93 5.91 -24.91 18.28
CA GLY A 93 4.74 -25.64 17.79
C GLY A 93 3.67 -24.71 17.25
N LEU A 94 3.34 -23.66 18.02
CA LEU A 94 2.35 -22.65 17.62
C LEU A 94 2.79 -21.89 16.35
N VAL A 95 4.04 -21.42 16.29
CA VAL A 95 4.58 -20.73 15.11
C VAL A 95 4.51 -21.61 13.88
N LEU A 96 4.91 -22.90 13.99
CA LEU A 96 4.96 -23.83 12.85
C LEU A 96 3.56 -24.21 12.33
N THR A 97 2.55 -24.35 13.21
CA THR A 97 1.23 -24.89 12.82
C THR A 97 0.16 -23.83 12.65
N ALA A 98 0.28 -22.67 13.32
CA ALA A 98 -0.77 -21.66 13.32
C ALA A 98 -0.43 -20.42 12.45
N THR A 99 0.78 -20.36 11.86
CA THR A 99 1.16 -19.20 11.04
C THR A 99 1.44 -19.57 9.58
N THR A 100 1.15 -18.64 8.66
CA THR A 100 1.51 -18.77 7.23
C THR A 100 3.02 -18.94 7.05
N PHE A 101 3.83 -18.22 7.84
CA PHE A 101 5.28 -18.37 7.88
C PHE A 101 5.71 -19.79 8.24
N GLY A 102 5.12 -20.37 9.29
CA GLY A 102 5.44 -21.72 9.76
C GLY A 102 5.09 -22.79 8.73
N ASN A 103 3.93 -22.70 8.12
CA ASN A 103 3.51 -23.60 7.05
C ASN A 103 4.48 -23.53 5.85
N ALA A 104 4.84 -22.33 5.40
CA ALA A 104 5.83 -22.13 4.35
C ALA A 104 7.21 -22.68 4.74
N TRP A 105 7.61 -22.54 6.01
CA TRP A 105 8.86 -23.08 6.53
C TRP A 105 8.87 -24.63 6.49
N LEU A 106 7.79 -25.29 6.91
CA LEU A 106 7.66 -26.76 6.86
C LEU A 106 7.74 -27.30 5.42
N VAL A 107 7.03 -26.67 4.49
CA VAL A 107 7.12 -27.01 3.06
C VAL A 107 8.57 -26.90 2.57
N ARG A 108 9.25 -25.83 2.91
CA ARG A 108 10.65 -25.61 2.51
C ARG A 108 11.62 -26.55 3.18
N ALA A 109 11.36 -26.95 4.43
CA ALA A 109 12.16 -28.00 5.09
C ALA A 109 12.05 -29.33 4.35
N GLY A 110 10.84 -29.74 3.93
CA GLY A 110 10.62 -30.92 3.10
C GLY A 110 11.35 -30.83 1.75
N LEU A 111 11.28 -29.67 1.07
CA LEU A 111 12.00 -29.43 -0.18
C LEU A 111 13.52 -29.47 0.01
N ALA A 112 14.05 -28.98 1.13
CA ALA A 112 15.48 -29.04 1.46
C ALA A 112 15.95 -30.49 1.65
N VAL A 113 15.15 -31.35 2.28
CA VAL A 113 15.44 -32.81 2.39
C VAL A 113 15.47 -33.43 1.00
N ALA A 114 14.51 -33.13 0.12
CA ALA A 114 14.49 -33.63 -1.26
C ALA A 114 15.71 -33.13 -2.06
N LEU A 115 16.13 -31.87 -1.89
CA LEU A 115 17.36 -31.34 -2.49
C LEU A 115 18.60 -32.11 -2.03
N CYS A 116 18.73 -32.40 -0.73
CA CYS A 116 19.82 -33.19 -0.19
C CYS A 116 19.85 -34.60 -0.82
N ALA A 117 18.70 -35.27 -0.86
CA ALA A 117 18.59 -36.64 -1.46
C ALA A 117 18.97 -36.64 -2.95
N LEU A 118 18.50 -35.66 -3.72
CA LEU A 118 18.84 -35.53 -5.14
C LEU A 118 20.32 -35.18 -5.39
N LEU A 119 20.92 -34.34 -4.56
CA LEU A 119 22.36 -34.05 -4.64
C LEU A 119 23.21 -35.28 -4.34
N LEU A 120 22.81 -36.07 -3.35
CA LEU A 120 23.46 -37.36 -3.07
C LEU A 120 23.29 -38.36 -4.23
N ALA A 121 22.09 -38.45 -4.83
CA ALA A 121 21.83 -39.27 -6.00
C ALA A 121 22.68 -38.81 -7.20
N LEU A 122 22.75 -37.51 -7.45
CA LEU A 122 23.58 -36.93 -8.50
C LEU A 122 25.08 -37.23 -8.25
N ALA A 123 25.56 -37.11 -7.01
CA ALA A 123 26.95 -37.38 -6.66
C ALA A 123 27.33 -38.86 -6.97
N LYS A 124 26.42 -39.78 -6.75
CA LYS A 124 26.59 -41.23 -7.00
C LYS A 124 26.29 -41.66 -8.45
N SER A 125 25.64 -40.81 -9.25
CA SER A 125 25.23 -41.18 -10.60
C SER A 125 26.43 -41.40 -11.54
N ARG A 126 26.41 -42.50 -12.25
CA ARG A 126 27.44 -42.88 -13.21
C ARG A 126 26.94 -42.80 -14.67
N SER A 127 25.64 -42.79 -14.91
CA SER A 127 25.06 -42.69 -16.24
C SER A 127 24.64 -41.25 -16.57
N ARG A 128 24.77 -40.85 -17.84
CA ARG A 128 24.38 -39.52 -18.34
C ARG A 128 22.88 -39.29 -18.15
N GLY A 129 22.04 -40.28 -18.43
CA GLY A 129 20.60 -40.17 -18.29
C GLY A 129 20.17 -39.93 -16.84
N ALA A 130 20.74 -40.70 -15.89
CA ALA A 130 20.45 -40.50 -14.46
C ALA A 130 20.92 -39.14 -13.96
N ALA A 131 22.10 -38.66 -14.38
CA ALA A 131 22.58 -37.32 -14.03
C ALA A 131 21.69 -36.20 -14.59
N PHE A 132 21.20 -36.33 -15.82
CA PHE A 132 20.27 -35.39 -16.43
C PHE A 132 18.93 -35.35 -15.68
N GLY A 133 18.37 -36.54 -15.36
CA GLY A 133 17.15 -36.66 -14.57
C GLY A 133 17.27 -36.02 -13.19
N CYS A 134 18.39 -36.25 -12.48
CA CYS A 134 18.66 -35.60 -11.18
C CYS A 134 18.74 -34.09 -11.29
N VAL A 135 19.42 -33.54 -12.30
CA VAL A 135 19.55 -32.07 -12.46
C VAL A 135 18.22 -31.43 -12.84
N SER A 136 17.40 -32.09 -13.67
CA SER A 136 16.06 -31.60 -14.00
C SER A 136 15.16 -31.59 -12.77
N ALA A 137 15.17 -32.61 -11.95
CA ALA A 137 14.43 -32.66 -10.69
C ALA A 137 14.92 -31.62 -9.69
N LEU A 138 16.25 -31.47 -9.55
CA LEU A 138 16.87 -30.43 -8.72
C LEU A 138 16.41 -29.02 -9.15
N LEU A 139 16.33 -28.73 -10.46
CA LEU A 139 15.88 -27.44 -10.97
C LEU A 139 14.44 -27.12 -10.54
N VAL A 140 13.53 -28.11 -10.69
CA VAL A 140 12.11 -27.92 -10.31
C VAL A 140 11.97 -27.72 -8.80
N ILE A 141 12.66 -28.56 -7.99
CA ILE A 141 12.57 -28.47 -6.53
C ILE A 141 13.25 -27.20 -6.01
N ALA A 142 14.37 -26.77 -6.61
CA ALA A 142 15.01 -25.50 -6.25
C ALA A 142 14.16 -24.29 -6.64
N ALA A 143 13.43 -24.35 -7.76
CA ALA A 143 12.44 -23.32 -8.13
C ALA A 143 11.32 -23.23 -7.08
N ALA A 144 10.75 -24.38 -6.67
CA ALA A 144 9.75 -24.44 -5.61
C ALA A 144 10.30 -23.96 -4.27
N TYR A 145 11.54 -24.33 -3.89
CA TYR A 145 12.20 -23.91 -2.67
C TYR A 145 12.43 -22.40 -2.63
N LEU A 146 12.84 -21.78 -3.74
CA LEU A 146 13.03 -20.35 -3.86
C LEU A 146 11.68 -19.62 -3.92
N GLY A 147 10.72 -20.11 -4.73
CA GLY A 147 9.40 -19.50 -4.87
C GLY A 147 8.58 -19.51 -3.59
N ALA A 148 8.71 -20.57 -2.76
CA ALA A 148 8.03 -20.66 -1.47
C ALA A 148 8.44 -19.55 -0.46
N LEU A 149 9.50 -18.77 -0.73
CA LEU A 149 9.85 -17.58 0.05
C LEU A 149 8.79 -16.47 -0.05
N ALA A 150 8.00 -16.43 -1.14
CA ALA A 150 6.94 -15.42 -1.29
C ALA A 150 5.93 -15.46 -0.13
N TRP A 151 5.62 -16.65 0.40
CA TRP A 151 4.73 -16.83 1.56
C TRP A 151 5.34 -16.41 2.90
N SER A 152 6.62 -16.08 2.93
CA SER A 152 7.30 -15.54 4.12
C SER A 152 7.53 -14.03 4.02
N GLY A 153 6.99 -13.37 2.99
CA GLY A 153 7.10 -11.93 2.73
C GLY A 153 5.81 -11.16 3.02
N HIS A 154 5.84 -9.85 2.83
CA HIS A 154 4.67 -8.97 3.02
C HIS A 154 3.54 -9.24 2.03
N ALA A 155 3.82 -9.79 0.84
CA ALA A 155 2.80 -10.18 -0.14
C ALA A 155 1.82 -11.23 0.40
N ALA A 156 2.25 -12.06 1.36
CA ALA A 156 1.40 -13.08 1.99
C ALA A 156 0.37 -12.51 2.99
N ALA A 157 0.42 -11.23 3.31
CA ALA A 157 -0.54 -10.56 4.18
C ALA A 157 -1.76 -9.99 3.42
N GLY A 158 -1.74 -9.98 2.09
CA GLY A 158 -2.87 -9.56 1.27
C GLY A 158 -3.99 -10.60 1.26
N GLU A 159 -5.25 -10.14 1.22
CA GLU A 159 -6.43 -11.00 1.18
C GLU A 159 -7.09 -10.98 -0.21
N GLY A 160 -7.76 -12.08 -0.55
CA GLY A 160 -8.51 -12.21 -1.79
C GLY A 160 -7.65 -12.21 -3.07
N TYR A 161 -8.25 -11.83 -4.20
CA TYR A 161 -7.59 -11.83 -5.52
C TYR A 161 -6.32 -10.97 -5.60
N ASP A 162 -6.29 -9.85 -4.86
CA ASP A 162 -5.14 -8.95 -4.84
C ASP A 162 -3.95 -9.60 -4.11
N GLY A 163 -4.21 -10.35 -3.02
CA GLY A 163 -3.19 -11.11 -2.31
C GLY A 163 -2.60 -12.23 -3.17
N ASP A 164 -3.45 -13.01 -3.85
CA ASP A 164 -3.01 -14.10 -4.73
C ASP A 164 -2.15 -13.57 -5.88
N PHE A 165 -2.56 -12.47 -6.51
CA PHE A 165 -1.79 -11.83 -7.58
C PHE A 165 -0.45 -11.30 -7.10
N GLY A 166 -0.40 -10.70 -5.90
CA GLY A 166 0.83 -10.25 -5.25
C GLY A 166 1.82 -11.40 -5.01
N ILE A 167 1.34 -12.55 -4.52
CA ILE A 167 2.15 -13.76 -4.31
C ILE A 167 2.73 -14.27 -5.63
N VAL A 168 1.93 -14.35 -6.69
CA VAL A 168 2.40 -14.79 -8.01
C VAL A 168 3.47 -13.87 -8.55
N ALA A 169 3.26 -12.53 -8.44
CA ALA A 169 4.25 -11.55 -8.85
C ALA A 169 5.57 -11.68 -8.08
N ASP A 170 5.50 -11.94 -6.77
CA ASP A 170 6.68 -12.13 -5.92
C ASP A 170 7.42 -13.44 -6.24
N VAL A 171 6.71 -14.54 -6.49
CA VAL A 171 7.31 -15.81 -6.97
C VAL A 171 8.07 -15.59 -8.28
N VAL A 172 7.45 -14.93 -9.27
CA VAL A 172 8.09 -14.63 -10.56
C VAL A 172 9.32 -13.74 -10.36
N HIS A 173 9.21 -12.71 -9.51
CA HIS A 173 10.31 -11.81 -9.17
C HIS A 173 11.49 -12.58 -8.53
N LEU A 174 11.23 -13.45 -7.56
CA LEU A 174 12.24 -14.27 -6.89
C LEU A 174 12.94 -15.24 -7.85
N LEU A 175 12.18 -15.92 -8.70
CA LEU A 175 12.73 -16.83 -9.70
C LEU A 175 13.57 -16.08 -10.74
N ALA A 176 13.14 -14.93 -11.22
CA ALA A 176 13.91 -14.10 -12.15
C ALA A 176 15.20 -13.59 -11.50
N ALA A 177 15.14 -13.13 -10.24
CA ALA A 177 16.33 -12.71 -9.49
C ALA A 177 17.31 -13.87 -9.29
N GLY A 178 16.82 -15.04 -8.88
CA GLY A 178 17.64 -16.24 -8.70
C GLY A 178 18.26 -16.72 -10.00
N ALA A 179 17.51 -16.72 -11.10
CA ALA A 179 18.00 -17.15 -12.41
C ALA A 179 19.10 -16.23 -12.96
N TRP A 180 19.02 -14.94 -12.72
CA TRP A 180 20.02 -13.99 -13.20
C TRP A 180 21.19 -13.84 -12.22
N LEU A 181 20.93 -13.37 -10.99
CA LEU A 181 21.98 -13.10 -9.99
C LEU A 181 22.66 -14.39 -9.51
N GLY A 182 21.87 -15.45 -9.27
CA GLY A 182 22.41 -16.72 -8.80
C GLY A 182 23.24 -17.47 -9.85
N ALA A 183 23.09 -17.17 -11.15
CA ALA A 183 23.88 -17.77 -12.21
C ALA A 183 25.19 -17.03 -12.53
N LEU A 184 25.39 -15.81 -12.02
CA LEU A 184 26.64 -15.04 -12.22
C LEU A 184 27.90 -15.76 -11.74
N PRO A 185 27.93 -16.44 -10.57
CA PRO A 185 29.11 -17.20 -10.12
C PRO A 185 29.53 -18.28 -11.12
N ALA A 186 28.57 -18.96 -11.79
CA ALA A 186 28.87 -19.93 -12.83
C ALA A 186 29.49 -19.27 -14.07
N LEU A 187 28.97 -18.12 -14.50
CA LEU A 187 29.52 -17.34 -15.62
C LEU A 187 30.96 -16.87 -15.30
N VAL A 188 31.19 -16.30 -14.12
CA VAL A 188 32.54 -15.87 -13.67
C VAL A 188 33.53 -17.02 -13.65
N PHE A 189 33.10 -18.21 -13.23
CA PHE A 189 33.93 -19.40 -13.25
C PHE A 189 34.25 -19.86 -14.68
N LEU A 190 33.26 -19.90 -15.57
CA LEU A 190 33.43 -20.28 -16.97
C LEU A 190 34.44 -19.37 -17.66
N LEU A 191 34.34 -18.05 -17.45
CA LEU A 191 35.24 -17.05 -18.03
C LEU A 191 36.63 -16.99 -17.40
N ARG A 192 36.91 -17.72 -16.30
CA ARG A 192 38.26 -17.86 -15.69
C ARG A 192 39.19 -18.77 -16.49
N ARG A 193 38.65 -19.74 -17.22
CA ARG A 193 39.45 -20.69 -17.98
C ARG A 193 39.90 -20.07 -19.29
N GLU A 194 40.99 -20.59 -19.81
CA GLU A 194 41.40 -20.43 -21.21
C GLU A 194 40.41 -21.17 -22.14
N ALA A 195 39.11 -20.93 -21.94
CA ALA A 195 38.09 -21.44 -22.81
C ALA A 195 38.35 -20.93 -24.23
N ARG A 196 38.03 -21.76 -25.22
CA ARG A 196 38.03 -21.27 -26.62
C ARG A 196 37.15 -20.02 -26.67
N VAL A 197 37.60 -18.96 -27.32
CA VAL A 197 36.87 -17.69 -27.41
C VAL A 197 35.46 -17.90 -27.93
N ALA A 198 35.25 -18.87 -28.80
CA ALA A 198 33.95 -19.26 -29.34
C ALA A 198 32.97 -19.76 -28.25
N ASP A 199 33.47 -20.58 -27.31
CA ASP A 199 32.65 -21.13 -26.22
C ASP A 199 32.27 -20.04 -25.22
N ALA A 200 33.22 -19.16 -24.88
CA ALA A 200 32.98 -17.99 -24.04
C ALA A 200 31.95 -17.02 -24.67
N ALA A 201 32.08 -16.75 -25.97
CA ALA A 201 31.17 -15.89 -26.70
C ALA A 201 29.76 -16.50 -26.76
N TRP A 202 29.66 -17.80 -27.00
CA TRP A 202 28.38 -18.50 -27.03
C TRP A 202 27.68 -18.48 -25.67
N ALA A 203 28.38 -18.82 -24.60
CA ALA A 203 27.85 -18.82 -23.24
C ALA A 203 27.40 -17.41 -22.80
N THR A 204 28.24 -16.38 -23.08
CA THR A 204 27.92 -14.99 -22.78
C THR A 204 26.66 -14.53 -23.52
N ARG A 205 26.47 -14.91 -24.79
CA ARG A 205 25.28 -14.57 -25.57
C ARG A 205 24.00 -15.17 -24.96
N ARG A 206 24.04 -16.46 -24.60
CA ARG A 206 22.90 -17.13 -23.97
C ARG A 206 22.58 -16.55 -22.60
N PHE A 207 23.59 -16.32 -21.79
CA PHE A 207 23.43 -15.66 -20.49
C PHE A 207 22.85 -14.25 -20.64
N SER A 208 23.29 -13.49 -21.65
CA SER A 208 22.74 -12.16 -21.95
C SER A 208 21.26 -12.21 -22.37
N THR A 209 20.82 -13.25 -23.08
CA THR A 209 19.40 -13.43 -23.40
C THR A 209 18.59 -13.80 -22.16
N LEU A 210 19.08 -14.72 -21.34
CA LEU A 210 18.49 -15.05 -20.03
C LEU A 210 18.36 -13.81 -19.16
N GLY A 211 19.45 -13.01 -19.03
CA GLY A 211 19.45 -11.78 -18.26
C GLY A 211 18.41 -10.76 -18.75
N ALA A 212 18.23 -10.60 -20.08
CA ALA A 212 17.21 -9.70 -20.61
C ALA A 212 15.78 -10.13 -20.24
N VAL A 213 15.47 -11.43 -20.31
CA VAL A 213 14.16 -11.96 -19.87
C VAL A 213 13.97 -11.74 -18.37
N CYS A 214 14.98 -12.11 -17.55
CA CYS A 214 14.92 -11.94 -16.11
C CYS A 214 14.74 -10.46 -15.72
N VAL A 215 15.46 -9.53 -16.34
CA VAL A 215 15.33 -8.08 -16.07
C VAL A 215 13.91 -7.59 -16.40
N SER A 216 13.32 -8.03 -17.52
CA SER A 216 11.95 -7.66 -17.87
C SER A 216 10.95 -8.14 -16.81
N LEU A 217 11.09 -9.40 -16.33
CA LEU A 217 10.25 -9.96 -15.28
C LEU A 217 10.48 -9.27 -13.92
N LEU A 218 11.74 -8.92 -13.60
CA LEU A 218 12.08 -8.19 -12.38
C LEU A 218 11.47 -6.79 -12.36
N VAL A 219 11.49 -6.07 -13.49
CA VAL A 219 10.88 -4.74 -13.59
C VAL A 219 9.36 -4.87 -13.46
N ALA A 220 8.73 -5.80 -14.18
CA ALA A 220 7.28 -5.99 -14.11
C ALA A 220 6.82 -6.37 -12.69
N GLY A 221 7.43 -7.40 -12.09
CA GLY A 221 7.12 -7.82 -10.71
C GLY A 221 7.47 -6.75 -9.67
N GLY A 222 8.56 -6.00 -9.89
CA GLY A 222 8.96 -4.90 -9.02
C GLY A 222 7.98 -3.72 -9.05
N LEU A 223 7.38 -3.39 -10.19
CA LEU A 223 6.32 -2.38 -10.31
C LEU A 223 5.07 -2.80 -9.55
N ILE A 224 4.65 -4.07 -9.71
CA ILE A 224 3.51 -4.64 -9.01
C ILE A 224 3.75 -4.59 -7.49
N ASN A 225 4.89 -5.07 -7.00
CA ASN A 225 5.22 -5.05 -5.59
C ASN A 225 5.32 -3.62 -5.03
N THR A 226 5.82 -2.66 -5.83
CA THR A 226 5.86 -1.24 -5.42
C THR A 226 4.45 -0.67 -5.30
N TRP A 227 3.54 -1.03 -6.19
CA TRP A 227 2.14 -0.60 -6.11
C TRP A 227 1.47 -1.04 -4.81
N TYR A 228 1.64 -2.31 -4.42
CA TYR A 228 1.01 -2.84 -3.20
C TYR A 228 1.71 -2.43 -1.90
N LEU A 229 3.05 -2.29 -1.89
CA LEU A 229 3.80 -2.08 -0.66
C LEU A 229 4.16 -0.61 -0.40
N VAL A 230 4.10 0.24 -1.44
CA VAL A 230 4.43 1.67 -1.33
C VAL A 230 3.24 2.56 -1.69
N GLY A 231 2.50 2.21 -2.74
CA GLY A 231 1.27 2.87 -3.18
C GLY A 231 1.47 4.22 -3.85
N ASN A 232 2.29 5.12 -3.30
CA ASN A 232 2.44 6.49 -3.82
C ASN A 232 3.89 7.00 -3.71
N LEU A 233 4.18 8.10 -4.43
CA LEU A 233 5.50 8.73 -4.45
C LEU A 233 5.91 9.36 -3.09
N PRO A 234 5.04 10.01 -2.33
CA PRO A 234 5.35 10.46 -0.98
C PRO A 234 5.82 9.34 -0.05
N ALA A 235 5.16 8.19 -0.08
CA ALA A 235 5.55 7.04 0.71
C ALA A 235 6.92 6.46 0.26
N LEU A 236 7.22 6.50 -1.04
CA LEU A 236 8.53 6.09 -1.58
C LEU A 236 9.68 6.96 -1.06
N ILE A 237 9.45 8.27 -0.90
CA ILE A 237 10.49 9.22 -0.50
C ILE A 237 10.51 9.40 1.03
N GLY A 238 9.35 9.49 1.66
CA GLY A 238 9.16 9.92 3.03
C GLY A 238 9.23 8.82 4.09
N THR A 239 9.16 7.53 3.71
CA THR A 239 9.18 6.42 4.66
C THR A 239 10.54 5.72 4.72
N SER A 240 10.77 4.97 5.80
CA SER A 240 11.95 4.13 5.96
C SER A 240 12.00 3.03 4.91
N TYR A 241 10.86 2.37 4.65
CA TYR A 241 10.72 1.35 3.61
C TYR A 241 11.00 1.90 2.22
N GLY A 242 10.43 3.05 1.88
CA GLY A 242 10.62 3.69 0.58
C GLY A 242 12.08 4.06 0.30
N ARG A 243 12.79 4.62 1.29
CA ARG A 243 14.23 4.93 1.17
C ARG A 243 15.08 3.68 0.96
N LEU A 244 14.78 2.57 1.64
CA LEU A 244 15.44 1.29 1.41
C LEU A 244 15.15 0.76 -0.01
N LEU A 245 13.92 0.91 -0.49
CA LEU A 245 13.57 0.55 -1.86
C LEU A 245 14.32 1.40 -2.88
N LEU A 246 14.48 2.71 -2.67
CA LEU A 246 15.30 3.57 -3.52
C LEU A 246 16.76 3.14 -3.54
N ALA A 247 17.33 2.76 -2.40
CA ALA A 247 18.68 2.19 -2.33
C ALA A 247 18.79 0.88 -3.15
N LYS A 248 17.81 -0.03 -3.02
CA LYS A 248 17.71 -1.25 -3.83
C LYS A 248 17.67 -0.92 -5.33
N LEU A 249 16.85 0.05 -5.74
CA LEU A 249 16.73 0.47 -7.14
C LEU A 249 18.03 1.09 -7.67
N ALA A 250 18.74 1.86 -6.86
CA ALA A 250 20.04 2.43 -7.24
C ALA A 250 21.10 1.34 -7.47
N LEU A 251 21.17 0.34 -6.58
CA LEU A 251 22.05 -0.82 -6.76
C LEU A 251 21.68 -1.63 -8.01
N PHE A 252 20.40 -1.86 -8.22
CA PHE A 252 19.88 -2.54 -9.42
C PHE A 252 20.21 -1.77 -10.71
N ALA A 253 20.07 -0.46 -10.71
CA ALA A 253 20.47 0.39 -11.84
C ALA A 253 21.97 0.26 -12.15
N GLY A 254 22.81 0.21 -11.14
CA GLY A 254 24.25 -0.06 -11.30
C GLY A 254 24.52 -1.42 -11.96
N MET A 255 23.79 -2.47 -11.54
CA MET A 255 23.86 -3.79 -12.19
C MET A 255 23.44 -3.73 -13.66
N LEU A 256 22.36 -3.00 -13.97
CA LEU A 256 21.88 -2.84 -15.35
C LEU A 256 22.91 -2.14 -16.25
N VAL A 257 23.61 -1.14 -15.74
CA VAL A 257 24.70 -0.46 -16.49
C VAL A 257 25.79 -1.45 -16.85
N LEU A 258 26.25 -2.29 -15.92
CA LEU A 258 27.25 -3.32 -16.18
C LEU A 258 26.74 -4.37 -17.17
N ALA A 259 25.50 -4.85 -16.98
CA ALA A 259 24.86 -5.82 -17.88
C ALA A 259 24.67 -5.27 -19.31
N MET A 260 24.29 -4.00 -19.46
CA MET A 260 24.19 -3.33 -20.76
C MET A 260 25.55 -3.20 -21.44
N ALA A 261 26.60 -2.81 -20.72
CA ALA A 261 27.96 -2.77 -21.24
C ALA A 261 28.42 -4.17 -21.70
N ASN A 262 28.12 -5.21 -20.93
CA ASN A 262 28.41 -6.59 -21.30
C ASN A 262 27.64 -7.01 -22.56
N ARG A 263 26.34 -6.67 -22.66
CA ARG A 263 25.47 -7.09 -23.78
C ARG A 263 25.79 -6.38 -25.09
N TRP A 264 25.89 -5.07 -25.08
CA TRP A 264 25.91 -4.28 -26.32
C TRP A 264 27.32 -3.93 -26.81
N TYR A 265 28.29 -3.96 -25.91
CA TYR A 265 29.66 -3.59 -26.25
C TYR A 265 30.64 -4.78 -26.18
N LEU A 266 30.73 -5.42 -25.00
CA LEU A 266 31.79 -6.41 -24.78
C LEU A 266 31.48 -7.77 -25.44
N SER A 267 30.22 -8.20 -25.48
CA SER A 267 29.85 -9.47 -26.12
C SER A 267 30.06 -9.43 -27.64
N VAL A 268 29.89 -8.27 -28.28
CA VAL A 268 30.17 -8.08 -29.71
C VAL A 268 31.70 -8.20 -29.99
N ARG A 269 32.54 -7.55 -29.17
CA ARG A 269 34.00 -7.63 -29.29
C ARG A 269 34.51 -9.05 -29.01
N LEU A 270 33.90 -9.74 -28.05
CA LEU A 270 34.22 -11.14 -27.76
C LEU A 270 33.88 -12.05 -28.96
N ALA A 271 32.75 -11.81 -29.61
CA ALA A 271 32.35 -12.55 -30.82
C ALA A 271 33.29 -12.30 -32.02
N GLN A 272 33.95 -11.13 -32.07
CA GLN A 272 34.99 -10.79 -33.05
C GLN A 272 36.35 -11.42 -32.70
N GLY A 273 36.47 -12.19 -31.64
CA GLY A 273 37.70 -12.89 -31.28
C GLY A 273 38.58 -12.16 -30.23
N GLU A 274 38.13 -11.04 -29.70
CA GLU A 274 38.91 -10.21 -28.78
C GLU A 274 38.96 -10.80 -27.36
N ARG A 275 40.02 -11.51 -27.02
CA ARG A 275 40.21 -12.19 -25.69
C ARG A 275 40.16 -11.20 -24.51
N ALA A 276 40.53 -9.94 -24.69
CA ALA A 276 40.47 -8.92 -23.65
C ALA A 276 39.03 -8.66 -23.18
N ALA A 277 38.03 -8.80 -24.07
CA ALA A 277 36.63 -8.62 -23.75
C ALA A 277 36.13 -9.65 -22.70
N SER A 278 36.61 -10.91 -22.76
CA SER A 278 36.27 -11.94 -21.76
C SER A 278 36.66 -11.53 -20.34
N ARG A 279 37.87 -10.96 -20.18
CA ARG A 279 38.34 -10.47 -18.87
C ARG A 279 37.50 -9.31 -18.34
N LEU A 280 37.10 -8.40 -19.21
CA LEU A 280 36.24 -7.27 -18.85
C LEU A 280 34.82 -7.72 -18.48
N ILE A 281 34.22 -8.64 -19.25
CA ILE A 281 32.91 -9.25 -18.91
C ILE A 281 32.98 -9.94 -17.55
N ARG A 282 34.04 -10.69 -17.26
CA ARG A 282 34.23 -11.33 -15.98
C ARG A 282 34.34 -10.31 -14.84
N ARG A 283 35.09 -9.19 -15.03
CA ARG A 283 35.18 -8.12 -14.03
C ARG A 283 33.84 -7.46 -13.77
N ASN A 284 33.08 -7.17 -14.83
CA ASN A 284 31.74 -6.62 -14.69
C ASN A 284 30.78 -7.59 -14.01
N ALA A 285 30.83 -8.90 -14.33
CA ALA A 285 30.03 -9.92 -13.65
C ALA A 285 30.33 -10.02 -12.15
N ILE A 286 31.62 -9.84 -11.74
CA ILE A 286 31.98 -9.71 -10.33
C ILE A 286 31.39 -8.44 -9.72
N GLY A 287 31.40 -7.31 -10.44
CA GLY A 287 30.74 -6.07 -10.03
C GLY A 287 29.22 -6.27 -9.83
N GLU A 288 28.56 -6.96 -10.78
CA GLU A 288 27.14 -7.33 -10.65
C GLU A 288 26.88 -8.20 -9.43
N ILE A 289 27.76 -9.17 -9.10
CA ILE A 289 27.66 -9.98 -7.87
C ILE A 289 27.77 -9.11 -6.61
N VAL A 290 28.73 -8.20 -6.55
CA VAL A 290 28.92 -7.31 -5.38
C VAL A 290 27.69 -6.42 -5.18
N LEU A 291 27.19 -5.78 -6.25
CA LEU A 291 25.98 -4.98 -6.18
C LEU A 291 24.75 -5.84 -5.83
N GLY A 292 24.68 -7.07 -6.36
CA GLY A 292 23.63 -8.02 -6.06
C GLY A 292 23.62 -8.48 -4.59
N ILE A 293 24.79 -8.67 -3.98
CA ILE A 293 24.90 -8.91 -2.54
C ILE A 293 24.32 -7.70 -1.78
N GLY A 294 24.65 -6.48 -2.18
CA GLY A 294 24.06 -5.26 -1.63
C GLY A 294 22.53 -5.26 -1.74
N VAL A 295 21.97 -5.63 -2.89
CA VAL A 295 20.51 -5.79 -3.09
C VAL A 295 19.93 -6.80 -2.10
N VAL A 296 20.54 -7.98 -1.95
CA VAL A 296 20.05 -9.03 -1.04
C VAL A 296 20.11 -8.60 0.43
N VAL A 297 21.16 -7.85 0.82
CA VAL A 297 21.25 -7.27 2.17
C VAL A 297 20.11 -6.27 2.41
N VAL A 298 19.87 -5.37 1.47
CA VAL A 298 18.73 -4.42 1.55
C VAL A 298 17.38 -5.16 1.63
N VAL A 299 17.19 -6.24 0.84
CA VAL A 299 16.00 -7.09 0.91
C VAL A 299 15.83 -7.74 2.28
N GLY A 300 16.95 -8.16 2.91
CA GLY A 300 16.95 -8.69 4.29
C GLY A 300 16.38 -7.66 5.28
N VAL A 301 16.78 -6.39 5.16
CA VAL A 301 16.28 -5.28 6.00
C VAL A 301 14.82 -4.93 5.63
N LEU A 302 14.48 -4.80 4.35
CA LEU A 302 13.12 -4.55 3.89
C LEU A 302 12.11 -5.55 4.47
N GLY A 303 12.51 -6.82 4.59
CA GLY A 303 11.62 -7.85 5.09
C GLY A 303 11.32 -7.80 6.60
N ILE A 304 11.95 -6.91 7.36
CA ILE A 304 11.67 -6.62 8.78
C ILE A 304 11.20 -5.19 9.01
N THR A 305 11.10 -4.40 7.93
CA THR A 305 10.62 -3.02 7.97
C THR A 305 9.15 -3.03 7.55
N PRO A 306 8.24 -2.35 8.27
CA PRO A 306 6.85 -2.23 7.86
C PRO A 306 6.73 -1.69 6.43
N PRO A 307 5.77 -2.16 5.61
CA PRO A 307 5.51 -1.58 4.30
C PRO A 307 5.21 -0.08 4.36
N ALA A 308 5.61 0.66 3.34
CA ALA A 308 5.43 2.10 3.29
C ALA A 308 3.97 2.55 3.35
N VAL A 309 3.03 1.71 2.90
CA VAL A 309 1.57 1.97 3.00
C VAL A 309 1.05 2.00 4.44
N HIS A 310 1.83 1.52 5.41
CA HIS A 310 1.49 1.52 6.85
C HIS A 310 2.32 2.54 7.64
N GLU A 311 3.20 3.30 7.00
CA GLU A 311 3.99 4.36 7.63
C GLU A 311 3.49 5.74 7.16
N THR A 312 3.41 6.70 8.08
CA THR A 312 3.17 8.10 7.75
C THR A 312 4.42 8.70 7.10
N PRO A 313 4.36 9.13 5.84
CA PRO A 313 5.53 9.66 5.16
C PRO A 313 5.89 11.05 5.68
N VAL A 314 7.15 11.26 6.00
CA VAL A 314 7.71 12.59 6.32
C VAL A 314 8.25 13.21 5.04
N TRP A 315 7.61 14.28 4.57
CA TRP A 315 8.01 14.91 3.32
C TRP A 315 9.24 15.80 3.50
N PRO A 316 10.34 15.57 2.79
CA PRO A 316 11.60 16.27 3.05
C PRO A 316 11.76 17.58 2.26
N PHE A 317 10.84 17.91 1.35
CA PHE A 317 10.96 19.07 0.48
C PHE A 317 9.98 20.17 0.86
N THR A 318 10.31 21.42 0.53
CA THR A 318 9.46 22.60 0.76
C THR A 318 8.31 22.73 -0.23
N HIS A 319 8.28 21.91 -1.26
CA HIS A 319 7.25 21.92 -2.30
C HIS A 319 6.86 20.49 -2.69
N THR A 320 5.64 20.34 -3.17
CA THR A 320 5.14 19.09 -3.77
C THR A 320 4.35 19.39 -5.06
N LEU A 321 4.00 18.34 -5.81
CA LEU A 321 3.19 18.47 -7.02
C LEU A 321 1.72 18.24 -6.69
N ALA A 322 0.90 19.28 -6.83
CA ALA A 322 -0.55 19.22 -6.59
C ALA A 322 -1.28 18.68 -7.83
N LEU A 323 -1.41 17.36 -7.93
CA LEU A 323 -2.16 16.70 -9.01
C LEU A 323 -3.66 17.03 -8.97
N VAL A 324 -4.20 17.40 -7.81
CA VAL A 324 -5.59 17.86 -7.65
C VAL A 324 -5.92 19.07 -8.53
N ARG A 325 -4.97 19.96 -8.77
CA ARG A 325 -5.15 21.07 -9.72
C ARG A 325 -5.43 20.59 -11.14
N VAL A 326 -4.89 19.43 -11.51
CA VAL A 326 -5.12 18.82 -12.83
C VAL A 326 -6.55 18.33 -12.94
N GLU A 327 -7.07 17.67 -11.91
CA GLU A 327 -8.44 17.15 -11.90
C GLU A 327 -9.49 18.25 -12.00
N GLN A 328 -9.19 19.43 -11.45
CA GLN A 328 -10.09 20.58 -11.42
C GLN A 328 -10.06 21.45 -12.69
N SER A 329 -9.13 21.20 -13.61
CA SER A 329 -8.90 22.06 -14.77
C SER A 329 -8.75 21.30 -16.08
N ALA A 330 -9.79 21.32 -16.91
CA ALA A 330 -9.81 20.64 -18.21
C ALA A 330 -8.65 21.09 -19.14
N TRP A 331 -8.29 22.38 -19.12
CA TRP A 331 -7.17 22.89 -19.93
C TRP A 331 -5.83 22.31 -19.45
N LEU A 332 -5.65 22.15 -18.13
CA LEU A 332 -4.44 21.59 -17.56
C LEU A 332 -4.31 20.09 -17.85
N GLN A 333 -5.44 19.35 -17.85
CA GLN A 333 -5.50 17.96 -18.31
C GLN A 333 -5.05 17.82 -19.76
N MET A 334 -5.59 18.65 -20.65
CA MET A 334 -5.21 18.66 -22.07
C MET A 334 -3.73 19.05 -22.27
N ALA A 335 -3.27 20.06 -21.53
CA ALA A 335 -1.86 20.51 -21.61
C ALA A 335 -0.89 19.41 -21.14
N LEU A 336 -1.22 18.69 -20.05
CA LEU A 336 -0.40 17.57 -19.57
C LEU A 336 -0.47 16.35 -20.50
N ALA A 337 -1.61 16.07 -21.13
CA ALA A 337 -1.71 15.01 -22.13
C ALA A 337 -0.84 15.34 -23.36
N ALA A 338 -0.88 16.59 -23.84
CA ALA A 338 -0.02 17.06 -24.91
C ALA A 338 1.48 17.01 -24.53
N ALA A 339 1.82 17.43 -23.30
CA ALA A 339 3.19 17.35 -22.79
C ALA A 339 3.67 15.90 -22.68
N GLY A 340 2.81 14.97 -22.25
CA GLY A 340 3.09 13.53 -22.22
C GLY A 340 3.39 12.97 -23.60
N LEU A 341 2.61 13.35 -24.61
CA LEU A 341 2.84 12.96 -26.00
C LEU A 341 4.19 13.52 -26.51
N LEU A 342 4.48 14.79 -26.26
CA LEU A 342 5.75 15.42 -26.62
C LEU A 342 6.94 14.76 -25.90
N ALA A 343 6.78 14.38 -24.63
CA ALA A 343 7.79 13.64 -23.89
C ALA A 343 8.04 12.25 -24.48
N CYS A 344 7.00 11.54 -24.93
CA CYS A 344 7.14 10.27 -25.65
C CYS A 344 7.90 10.44 -26.97
N VAL A 345 7.61 11.49 -27.73
CA VAL A 345 8.34 11.82 -28.98
C VAL A 345 9.81 12.14 -28.66
N ALA A 346 10.08 12.98 -27.66
CA ALA A 346 11.43 13.32 -27.21
C ALA A 346 12.22 12.09 -26.75
N ALA A 347 11.59 11.18 -26.01
CA ALA A 347 12.16 9.90 -25.60
C ALA A 347 12.45 9.00 -26.82
N GLY A 348 11.56 8.96 -27.80
CA GLY A 348 11.76 8.26 -29.07
C GLY A 348 12.97 8.78 -29.87
N VAL A 349 13.11 10.10 -29.97
CA VAL A 349 14.27 10.77 -30.59
C VAL A 349 15.56 10.43 -29.82
N MET A 350 15.52 10.48 -28.47
CA MET A 350 16.66 10.13 -27.64
C MET A 350 17.09 8.67 -27.86
N LEU A 351 16.14 7.73 -27.87
CA LEU A 351 16.41 6.30 -28.11
C LEU A 351 16.93 6.04 -29.52
N ALA A 352 16.39 6.72 -30.52
CA ALA A 352 16.88 6.66 -31.91
C ALA A 352 18.31 7.19 -32.01
N GLY A 353 18.64 8.28 -31.34
CA GLY A 353 19.98 8.85 -31.25
C GLY A 353 20.98 7.87 -30.62
N LEU A 354 20.59 7.18 -29.52
CA LEU A 354 21.40 6.13 -28.90
C LEU A 354 21.65 4.96 -29.84
N ARG A 355 20.60 4.46 -30.52
CA ARG A 355 20.71 3.35 -31.50
C ARG A 355 21.60 3.69 -32.69
N ARG A 356 21.46 4.91 -33.22
CA ARG A 356 22.21 5.38 -34.40
C ARG A 356 23.55 6.00 -34.03
N ARG A 357 23.93 6.04 -32.75
CA ARG A 357 25.13 6.73 -32.22
C ARG A 357 25.20 8.22 -32.59
N ARG A 358 24.05 8.87 -32.71
CA ARG A 358 23.91 10.29 -33.02
C ARG A 358 23.69 11.11 -31.76
N MET A 359 24.76 11.60 -31.17
CA MET A 359 24.72 12.36 -29.92
C MET A 359 23.83 13.61 -29.97
N ARG A 360 23.68 14.24 -31.13
CA ARG A 360 22.80 15.42 -31.31
C ARG A 360 21.32 15.05 -31.13
N GLU A 361 20.84 13.94 -31.68
CA GLU A 361 19.47 13.46 -31.53
C GLU A 361 19.19 13.08 -30.09
N TRP A 362 20.14 12.41 -29.41
CA TRP A 362 20.05 12.08 -28.01
C TRP A 362 19.95 13.33 -27.11
N ALA A 363 20.84 14.31 -27.33
CA ALA A 363 20.85 15.58 -26.60
C ALA A 363 19.59 16.40 -26.86
N GLY A 364 19.07 16.41 -28.10
CA GLY A 364 17.81 17.08 -28.45
C GLY A 364 16.59 16.48 -27.72
N GLY A 365 16.51 15.15 -27.68
CA GLY A 365 15.43 14.48 -26.90
C GLY A 365 15.50 14.78 -25.42
N LEU A 366 16.71 14.75 -24.84
CA LEU A 366 16.92 15.10 -23.42
C LEU A 366 16.55 16.56 -23.14
N ALA A 367 16.96 17.48 -24.00
CA ALA A 367 16.61 18.90 -23.87
C ALA A 367 15.09 19.13 -23.95
N GLY A 368 14.39 18.42 -24.86
CA GLY A 368 12.93 18.49 -24.97
C GLY A 368 12.24 18.06 -23.65
N ILE A 369 12.67 16.96 -23.06
CA ILE A 369 12.14 16.50 -21.76
C ILE A 369 12.44 17.53 -20.65
N ALA A 370 13.65 18.08 -20.62
CA ALA A 370 14.05 19.08 -19.63
C ALA A 370 13.21 20.37 -19.73
N VAL A 371 12.90 20.84 -20.95
CA VAL A 371 12.04 22.01 -21.19
C VAL A 371 10.62 21.73 -20.69
N LEU A 372 10.03 20.58 -21.00
CA LEU A 372 8.71 20.21 -20.50
C LEU A 372 8.69 20.17 -18.96
N ALA A 373 9.70 19.57 -18.35
CA ALA A 373 9.82 19.54 -16.89
C ALA A 373 9.96 20.96 -16.30
N ALA A 374 10.77 21.83 -16.90
CA ALA A 374 10.96 23.21 -16.47
C ALA A 374 9.66 24.06 -16.52
N ILE A 375 8.74 23.72 -17.41
CA ILE A 375 7.43 24.39 -17.52
C ILE A 375 6.42 23.81 -16.51
N PHE A 376 6.26 22.48 -16.48
CA PHE A 376 5.18 21.84 -15.74
C PHE A 376 5.48 21.66 -14.24
N VAL A 377 6.75 21.46 -13.87
CA VAL A 377 7.10 21.32 -12.45
C VAL A 377 6.75 22.58 -11.65
N PRO A 378 7.14 23.81 -12.01
CA PRO A 378 6.74 25.01 -11.29
C PRO A 378 5.22 25.25 -11.32
N LEU A 379 4.56 24.98 -12.46
CA LEU A 379 3.12 25.18 -12.61
C LEU A 379 2.30 24.30 -11.65
N LEU A 380 2.77 23.07 -11.39
CA LEU A 380 2.13 22.11 -10.49
C LEU A 380 2.67 22.20 -9.06
N SER A 381 3.74 22.94 -8.83
CA SER A 381 4.39 23.03 -7.53
C SER A 381 3.55 23.86 -6.55
N VAL A 382 3.35 23.31 -5.34
CA VAL A 382 2.71 23.98 -4.21
C VAL A 382 3.58 23.83 -2.98
N PRO A 383 3.50 24.78 -2.02
CA PRO A 383 4.17 24.64 -0.74
C PRO A 383 3.78 23.32 -0.06
N ALA A 384 4.74 22.68 0.59
CA ALA A 384 4.53 21.46 1.32
C ALA A 384 5.35 21.49 2.63
N TYR A 385 4.89 20.72 3.60
CA TYR A 385 5.43 20.64 4.94
C TYR A 385 5.81 19.18 5.27
N PRO A 386 6.61 18.93 6.31
CA PRO A 386 6.93 17.57 6.74
C PRO A 386 5.71 16.67 6.96
N SER A 387 4.61 17.26 7.44
CA SER A 387 3.34 16.59 7.69
C SER A 387 2.34 16.57 6.53
N THR A 388 2.63 17.19 5.38
CA THR A 388 1.66 17.34 4.26
C THR A 388 0.94 16.04 3.88
N TYR A 389 1.61 14.90 4.01
CA TYR A 389 1.05 13.59 3.70
C TYR A 389 0.63 12.78 4.93
N TRP A 390 0.53 13.43 6.08
CA TRP A 390 -0.03 12.80 7.27
C TRP A 390 -1.55 12.74 7.15
N SER A 391 -2.11 11.63 7.57
CA SER A 391 -3.54 11.46 7.81
C SER A 391 -3.80 11.36 9.30
N SER A 392 -5.01 11.68 9.71
CA SER A 392 -5.42 11.62 11.10
C SER A 392 -5.18 10.22 11.69
N PRO A 393 -4.43 10.08 12.79
CA PRO A 393 -4.23 8.82 13.49
C PRO A 393 -5.44 8.47 14.38
N ILE A 394 -6.34 9.42 14.61
CA ILE A 394 -7.58 9.20 15.37
C ILE A 394 -8.72 8.88 14.41
N ARG A 395 -9.77 8.27 14.94
CA ARG A 395 -10.95 7.93 14.14
C ARG A 395 -11.88 9.14 14.02
N TYR A 396 -12.54 9.27 12.88
CA TYR A 396 -13.62 10.24 12.67
C TYR A 396 -14.86 9.82 13.47
N THR A 397 -14.88 10.23 14.73
CA THR A 397 -15.95 9.89 15.70
C THR A 397 -16.67 11.12 16.18
N THR A 398 -17.89 10.94 16.66
CA THR A 398 -18.67 12.03 17.26
C THR A 398 -17.97 12.65 18.47
N ASP A 399 -17.23 11.86 19.24
CA ASP A 399 -16.45 12.36 20.38
C ASP A 399 -15.29 13.25 19.93
N ALA A 400 -14.55 12.84 18.88
CA ALA A 400 -13.48 13.65 18.32
C ALA A 400 -14.00 14.99 17.79
N ILE A 401 -15.13 14.97 17.08
CA ILE A 401 -15.79 16.16 16.54
C ILE A 401 -16.21 17.11 17.66
N VAL A 402 -16.85 16.61 18.73
CA VAL A 402 -17.32 17.44 19.85
C VAL A 402 -16.14 18.01 20.65
N ASN A 403 -15.09 17.21 20.87
CA ASN A 403 -13.86 17.72 21.50
C ASN A 403 -13.23 18.82 20.63
N GLY A 404 -13.12 18.61 19.32
CA GLY A 404 -12.61 19.60 18.38
C GLY A 404 -13.44 20.88 18.38
N SER A 405 -14.77 20.78 18.44
CA SER A 405 -15.66 21.95 18.52
C SER A 405 -15.44 22.78 19.79
N THR A 406 -15.18 22.11 20.91
CA THR A 406 -14.88 22.78 22.20
C THR A 406 -13.54 23.51 22.15
N LEU A 407 -12.52 22.87 21.56
CA LEU A 407 -11.21 23.47 21.34
C LEU A 407 -11.28 24.66 20.37
N TYR A 408 -12.06 24.51 19.28
CA TYR A 408 -12.29 25.59 18.32
C TYR A 408 -12.96 26.79 18.98
N ALA A 409 -14.01 26.58 19.77
CA ALA A 409 -14.69 27.65 20.51
C ALA A 409 -13.76 28.41 21.47
N THR A 410 -12.78 27.68 22.04
CA THR A 410 -11.84 28.24 23.00
C THR A 410 -10.67 28.99 22.35
N HIS A 411 -10.13 28.47 21.26
CA HIS A 411 -8.84 28.93 20.71
C HIS A 411 -8.94 29.58 19.32
N CYS A 412 -9.95 29.25 18.53
CA CYS A 412 -10.02 29.62 17.11
C CYS A 412 -11.13 30.61 16.80
N ARG A 413 -12.27 30.50 17.51
CA ARG A 413 -13.49 31.31 17.28
C ARG A 413 -13.26 32.81 17.31
N GLY A 414 -12.34 33.28 18.17
CA GLY A 414 -12.05 34.70 18.30
C GLY A 414 -11.51 35.36 17.02
N CYS A 415 -10.87 34.56 16.14
CA CYS A 415 -10.34 35.02 14.87
C CYS A 415 -11.15 34.51 13.67
N HIS A 416 -11.64 33.27 13.72
CA HIS A 416 -12.32 32.62 12.60
C HIS A 416 -13.86 32.60 12.69
N GLY A 417 -14.45 33.19 13.76
CA GLY A 417 -15.90 33.29 13.92
C GLY A 417 -16.57 32.08 14.59
N VAL A 418 -17.88 32.18 14.80
CA VAL A 418 -18.69 31.18 15.55
C VAL A 418 -18.92 29.91 14.72
N ASP A 419 -19.21 30.13 13.47
CA ASP A 419 -19.19 29.22 12.35
C ASP A 419 -18.56 30.06 11.24
N ASP A 420 -17.66 29.57 10.43
CA ASP A 420 -17.13 30.31 9.28
C ASP A 420 -18.25 30.83 8.35
N PHE A 421 -19.48 30.35 8.56
CA PHE A 421 -20.72 30.72 7.89
C PHE A 421 -21.49 31.85 8.59
N ALA A 422 -21.23 32.13 9.86
CA ALA A 422 -21.98 33.07 10.68
C ALA A 422 -21.29 34.42 10.90
N ALA A 423 -20.23 34.73 10.18
CA ALA A 423 -19.59 36.04 10.21
C ALA A 423 -20.57 37.20 9.97
N ASN A 424 -21.72 36.90 9.36
CA ASN A 424 -22.81 37.84 9.13
C ASN A 424 -23.88 37.88 10.24
N ALA A 425 -23.94 36.91 11.16
CA ALA A 425 -25.02 36.79 12.15
C ALA A 425 -24.67 37.41 13.51
N SER A 426 -23.39 37.52 13.89
CA SER A 426 -22.98 38.04 15.20
C SER A 426 -22.53 39.48 15.19
N GLY A 427 -22.50 40.16 14.05
CA GLY A 427 -22.11 41.60 13.94
C GLY A 427 -20.63 41.87 14.26
N VAL A 428 -19.84 40.88 14.60
CA VAL A 428 -18.40 40.99 14.80
C VAL A 428 -17.73 40.48 13.54
N ALA A 429 -17.30 41.37 12.66
CA ALA A 429 -16.50 41.02 11.51
C ALA A 429 -15.19 40.35 11.99
N PRO A 430 -14.82 39.16 11.48
CA PRO A 430 -13.49 38.59 11.73
C PRO A 430 -12.43 39.60 11.25
N PRO A 431 -11.22 39.58 11.83
CA PRO A 431 -10.13 40.41 11.32
C PRO A 431 -10.03 40.22 9.81
N ALA A 432 -9.91 41.29 9.03
CA ALA A 432 -9.85 41.25 7.56
C ALA A 432 -8.77 40.33 6.97
N THR A 433 -7.94 39.74 7.81
CA THR A 433 -6.85 38.80 7.51
C THR A 433 -7.17 37.34 7.82
N ALA A 434 -8.30 37.03 8.47
CA ALA A 434 -8.68 35.64 8.74
C ALA A 434 -9.31 35.02 7.49
N ILE A 435 -8.83 33.82 7.13
CA ILE A 435 -9.30 33.07 5.96
C ILE A 435 -10.58 32.33 6.34
N ASP A 436 -11.55 32.33 5.42
CA ASP A 436 -12.72 31.47 5.50
C ASP A 436 -12.31 29.99 5.41
N LEU A 437 -12.45 29.27 6.52
CA LEU A 437 -12.04 27.87 6.65
C LEU A 437 -12.98 26.92 5.89
N SER A 438 -14.22 27.30 5.60
CA SER A 438 -15.21 26.47 4.92
C SER A 438 -14.75 26.01 3.53
N ASN A 439 -14.15 26.92 2.76
CA ASN A 439 -13.59 26.61 1.46
C ASN A 439 -12.11 26.18 1.51
N HIS A 440 -11.43 26.48 2.59
CA HIS A 440 -9.98 26.25 2.73
C HIS A 440 -9.68 24.81 3.18
N ALA A 441 -10.47 24.28 4.10
CA ALA A 441 -10.28 22.94 4.65
C ALA A 441 -10.31 21.81 3.59
N LEU A 442 -11.01 22.00 2.48
CA LEU A 442 -11.08 21.01 1.39
C LEU A 442 -9.95 21.13 0.34
N ARG A 443 -9.18 22.20 0.36
CA ARG A 443 -8.14 22.47 -0.64
C ARG A 443 -6.76 21.99 -0.24
N HIS A 444 -6.59 21.70 1.04
CA HIS A 444 -5.33 21.31 1.65
C HIS A 444 -5.45 19.96 2.35
N SER A 445 -4.33 19.30 2.56
CA SER A 445 -4.29 18.02 3.26
C SER A 445 -4.52 18.21 4.77
N GLU A 446 -4.96 17.14 5.44
CA GLU A 446 -5.04 17.11 6.92
C GLU A 446 -3.69 17.45 7.55
N GLY A 447 -2.60 16.93 6.96
CA GLY A 447 -1.25 17.19 7.42
C GLY A 447 -0.78 18.65 7.22
N ASP A 448 -1.32 19.38 6.23
CA ASP A 448 -1.08 20.83 6.08
C ASP A 448 -1.78 21.60 7.20
N HIS A 449 -3.05 21.24 7.50
CA HIS A 449 -3.78 21.83 8.64
C HIS A 449 -3.09 21.54 9.95
N PHE A 450 -2.62 20.29 10.15
CA PHE A 450 -1.84 19.92 11.33
C PHE A 450 -0.60 20.79 11.48
N TRP A 451 0.13 21.02 10.37
CA TRP A 451 1.31 21.90 10.39
C TRP A 451 0.97 23.33 10.78
N TRP A 452 -0.03 23.92 10.14
CA TRP A 452 -0.42 25.32 10.41
C TRP A 452 -0.96 25.52 11.82
N ILE A 453 -1.78 24.60 12.30
CA ILE A 453 -2.27 24.69 13.69
C ILE A 453 -1.11 24.53 14.67
N SER A 454 -0.19 23.59 14.42
CA SER A 454 0.94 23.35 15.33
C SER A 454 1.96 24.48 15.34
N HIS A 455 2.33 25.00 14.16
CA HIS A 455 3.47 25.93 13.99
C HIS A 455 3.06 27.38 13.71
N GLY A 456 1.80 27.62 13.37
CA GLY A 456 1.35 28.89 12.84
C GLY A 456 1.72 29.08 11.36
N ILE A 457 1.34 30.23 10.80
CA ILE A 457 1.65 30.61 9.43
C ILE A 457 2.57 31.82 9.43
N PRO A 458 3.85 31.68 9.04
CA PRO A 458 4.81 32.78 9.06
C PRO A 458 4.33 33.98 8.24
N GLY A 459 4.47 35.20 8.81
CA GLY A 459 4.05 36.44 8.17
C GLY A 459 2.56 36.75 8.26
N THR A 460 1.79 35.95 8.99
CA THR A 460 0.36 36.16 9.27
C THR A 460 0.10 36.30 10.77
N ALA A 461 -1.14 36.62 11.13
CA ALA A 461 -1.59 36.68 12.53
C ALA A 461 -1.91 35.30 13.14
N MET A 462 -1.84 34.20 12.37
CA MET A 462 -2.10 32.85 12.84
C MET A 462 -0.95 32.32 13.70
N PRO A 463 -1.14 32.19 15.04
CA PRO A 463 -0.08 31.68 15.92
C PRO A 463 -0.02 30.13 15.87
N GLY A 464 1.12 29.56 16.31
CA GLY A 464 1.24 28.11 16.53
C GLY A 464 0.66 27.69 17.88
N PHE A 465 -0.04 26.57 17.91
CA PHE A 465 -0.66 25.98 19.09
C PHE A 465 0.03 24.72 19.60
N GLY A 466 1.06 24.19 18.92
CA GLY A 466 1.72 22.94 19.28
C GLY A 466 2.38 22.91 20.66
N SER A 467 2.63 24.07 21.29
CA SER A 467 3.09 24.15 22.68
C SER A 467 1.96 24.19 23.72
N ARG A 468 0.70 24.35 23.28
CA ARG A 468 -0.49 24.54 24.15
C ARG A 468 -1.47 23.40 24.04
N LEU A 469 -1.53 22.73 22.89
CA LEU A 469 -2.43 21.62 22.58
C LEU A 469 -1.61 20.34 22.38
N ALA A 470 -2.14 19.22 22.85
CA ALA A 470 -1.59 17.91 22.51
C ALA A 470 -1.84 17.59 21.02
N GLU A 471 -1.04 16.70 20.44
CA GLU A 471 -1.22 16.29 19.04
C GLU A 471 -2.63 15.72 18.79
N THR A 472 -3.17 14.95 19.73
CA THR A 472 -4.55 14.43 19.67
C THR A 472 -5.60 15.53 19.64
N ASP A 473 -5.39 16.64 20.36
CA ASP A 473 -6.31 17.78 20.37
C ASP A 473 -6.29 18.51 19.02
N ILE A 474 -5.12 18.63 18.41
CA ILE A 474 -4.97 19.21 17.07
C ILE A 474 -5.70 18.34 16.04
N TRP A 475 -5.61 17.02 16.16
CA TRP A 475 -6.36 16.12 15.28
C TRP A 475 -7.87 16.21 15.51
N CYS A 476 -8.35 16.34 16.76
CA CYS A 476 -9.76 16.59 17.03
C CYS A 476 -10.26 17.89 16.39
N LEU A 477 -9.44 18.96 16.41
CA LEU A 477 -9.76 20.21 15.69
C LEU A 477 -9.91 19.98 14.19
N ILE A 478 -9.02 19.19 13.57
CA ILE A 478 -9.08 18.89 12.14
C ILE A 478 -10.34 18.09 11.81
N GLU A 479 -10.69 17.07 12.63
CA GLU A 479 -11.94 16.30 12.46
C GLU A 479 -13.18 17.19 12.57
N PHE A 480 -13.16 18.15 13.48
CA PHE A 480 -14.25 19.13 13.60
C PHE A 480 -14.35 20.05 12.37
N LEU A 481 -13.22 20.54 11.83
CA LEU A 481 -13.21 21.35 10.61
C LEU A 481 -13.74 20.56 9.40
N HIS A 482 -13.40 19.28 9.29
CA HIS A 482 -13.96 18.41 8.27
C HIS A 482 -15.47 18.25 8.43
N ALA A 483 -15.93 17.98 9.67
CA ALA A 483 -17.34 17.83 9.96
C ALA A 483 -18.15 19.11 9.67
N GLN A 484 -17.56 20.29 9.85
CA GLN A 484 -18.20 21.55 9.47
C GLN A 484 -18.45 21.63 7.97
N VAL A 485 -17.44 21.33 7.16
CA VAL A 485 -17.56 21.40 5.70
C VAL A 485 -18.52 20.32 5.18
N GLU A 486 -18.41 19.08 5.69
CA GLU A 486 -19.34 18.00 5.34
C GLU A 486 -20.77 18.32 5.79
N GLY A 487 -20.93 18.97 6.94
CA GLY A 487 -22.22 19.48 7.44
C GLY A 487 -22.86 20.52 6.51
N GLU A 488 -22.04 21.40 5.92
CA GLU A 488 -22.52 22.33 4.90
C GLU A 488 -22.96 21.59 3.62
N GLU A 489 -22.14 20.68 3.12
CA GLU A 489 -22.50 19.83 1.98
C GLU A 489 -23.78 19.02 2.26
N ALA A 490 -23.99 18.59 3.51
CA ALA A 490 -25.19 17.89 3.92
C ALA A 490 -26.45 18.77 3.78
N THR A 491 -26.35 20.10 3.83
CA THR A 491 -27.50 20.99 3.61
C THR A 491 -28.09 20.82 2.19
N ALA A 492 -27.29 20.42 1.22
CA ALA A 492 -27.71 20.13 -0.15
C ALA A 492 -28.28 18.72 -0.33
N MET A 493 -28.23 17.86 0.68
CA MET A 493 -28.84 16.54 0.64
C MET A 493 -30.35 16.62 0.65
N THR A 494 -30.96 15.71 -0.09
CA THR A 494 -32.43 15.60 -0.23
C THR A 494 -32.86 14.15 0.03
N ASP A 495 -34.14 13.87 -0.19
CA ASP A 495 -34.78 12.56 -0.24
C ASP A 495 -34.33 11.67 -1.42
N ARG A 496 -33.45 12.16 -2.30
CA ARG A 496 -32.97 11.44 -3.49
C ARG A 496 -31.50 11.08 -3.35
N ILE A 497 -31.17 9.84 -3.71
CA ILE A 497 -29.78 9.42 -3.85
C ILE A 497 -29.18 10.18 -5.03
N LYS A 498 -28.19 11.01 -4.77
CA LYS A 498 -27.38 11.64 -5.81
C LYS A 498 -26.07 10.88 -5.93
N PRO A 499 -25.50 10.73 -7.13
CA PRO A 499 -24.14 10.20 -7.33
C PRO A 499 -23.11 11.26 -6.96
N LEU A 500 -23.21 11.81 -5.75
CA LEU A 500 -22.34 12.84 -5.22
C LEU A 500 -21.27 12.20 -4.32
N ARG A 501 -20.22 13.00 -4.03
CA ARG A 501 -19.24 12.71 -3.00
C ARG A 501 -19.97 12.22 -1.76
N GLY A 502 -19.59 11.04 -1.27
CA GLY A 502 -20.20 10.50 -0.06
C GLY A 502 -19.75 11.30 1.14
N ILE A 503 -20.68 11.82 1.93
CA ILE A 503 -20.41 12.42 3.24
C ILE A 503 -20.20 11.27 4.20
N VAL A 504 -19.04 11.23 4.87
CA VAL A 504 -18.74 10.15 5.83
C VAL A 504 -19.62 10.31 7.06
N ALA A 505 -20.35 9.27 7.44
CA ALA A 505 -21.08 9.26 8.70
C ALA A 505 -20.10 9.16 9.88
N PRO A 506 -20.05 10.14 10.82
CA PRO A 506 -19.22 10.03 12.01
C PRO A 506 -19.53 8.78 12.82
N ASP A 507 -18.49 8.05 13.21
CA ASP A 507 -18.63 6.81 13.97
C ASP A 507 -19.02 7.09 15.42
N PHE A 508 -19.84 6.22 16.00
CA PHE A 508 -20.22 6.25 17.41
C PHE A 508 -20.60 4.86 17.91
N THR A 509 -20.54 4.68 19.22
CA THR A 509 -21.00 3.45 19.87
C THR A 509 -22.43 3.62 20.39
N PHE A 510 -23.21 2.54 20.32
CA PHE A 510 -24.60 2.51 20.77
C PHE A 510 -24.96 1.16 21.37
N GLU A 511 -25.95 1.16 22.25
CA GLU A 511 -26.53 -0.03 22.86
C GLU A 511 -28.00 -0.14 22.48
N SER A 512 -28.38 -1.23 21.84
CA SER A 512 -29.78 -1.59 21.57
C SER A 512 -30.28 -2.56 22.62
N THR A 513 -31.58 -2.53 22.93
CA THR A 513 -32.18 -3.39 23.94
C THR A 513 -31.90 -4.88 23.69
N GLY A 514 -31.19 -5.54 24.60
CA GLY A 514 -30.88 -6.97 24.52
C GLY A 514 -29.72 -7.34 23.59
N GLN A 515 -28.96 -6.34 23.09
CA GLN A 515 -27.79 -6.52 22.22
C GLN A 515 -26.54 -6.02 22.94
N PRO A 516 -25.36 -6.59 22.65
CA PRO A 516 -24.10 -6.01 23.11
C PRO A 516 -23.87 -4.63 22.50
N GLN A 517 -22.99 -3.83 23.10
CA GLN A 517 -22.57 -2.55 22.55
C GLN A 517 -21.91 -2.76 21.18
N GLU A 518 -22.35 -2.01 20.19
CA GLU A 518 -21.83 -2.01 18.82
C GLU A 518 -21.43 -0.59 18.41
N SER A 519 -20.60 -0.47 17.36
CA SER A 519 -20.33 0.81 16.70
C SER A 519 -21.04 0.90 15.35
N LEU A 520 -21.29 2.11 14.87
CA LEU A 520 -21.82 2.32 13.51
C LEU A 520 -20.91 1.66 12.47
N ARG A 521 -19.60 1.66 12.70
CA ARG A 521 -18.61 1.05 11.84
C ARG A 521 -18.73 -0.47 11.72
N ASP A 522 -19.17 -1.15 12.79
CA ASP A 522 -19.32 -2.61 12.80
C ASP A 522 -20.42 -3.09 11.84
N LEU A 523 -21.31 -2.19 11.43
CA LEU A 523 -22.37 -2.43 10.46
C LEU A 523 -21.89 -2.30 8.99
N ARG A 524 -20.70 -1.75 8.76
CA ARG A 524 -20.16 -1.59 7.39
C ARG A 524 -19.93 -2.96 6.75
N GLY A 525 -20.24 -3.04 5.46
CA GLY A 525 -20.16 -4.28 4.69
C GLY A 525 -21.29 -5.27 4.92
N ARG A 526 -22.24 -4.94 5.84
CA ARG A 526 -23.35 -5.81 6.22
C ARG A 526 -24.71 -5.22 5.85
N ASP A 527 -25.04 -4.09 6.46
CA ASP A 527 -26.38 -3.50 6.41
C ASP A 527 -26.33 -2.01 6.05
N ALA A 528 -27.37 -1.51 5.38
CA ALA A 528 -27.65 -0.08 5.37
C ALA A 528 -28.23 0.33 6.73
N VAL A 529 -28.02 1.58 7.16
CA VAL A 529 -28.51 2.07 8.43
C VAL A 529 -29.45 3.25 8.20
N LEU A 530 -30.66 3.16 8.74
CA LEU A 530 -31.56 4.29 8.91
C LEU A 530 -31.35 4.88 10.31
N LEU A 531 -30.59 5.97 10.37
CA LEU A 531 -30.29 6.70 11.59
C LEU A 531 -31.34 7.80 11.79
N VAL A 532 -32.06 7.75 12.89
CA VAL A 532 -33.20 8.62 13.17
C VAL A 532 -32.92 9.44 14.42
N PHE A 533 -32.88 10.75 14.31
CA PHE A 533 -32.85 11.67 15.45
C PHE A 533 -34.28 12.16 15.73
N TYR A 534 -34.74 12.00 16.96
CA TYR A 534 -36.12 12.25 17.33
C TYR A 534 -36.26 13.18 18.54
N THR A 535 -37.41 13.88 18.62
CA THR A 535 -37.85 14.63 19.79
C THR A 535 -39.26 14.18 20.18
N LEU A 536 -39.47 13.90 21.48
CA LEU A 536 -40.78 13.52 21.97
C LEU A 536 -41.58 14.76 22.42
N PRO A 537 -42.94 14.71 22.32
CA PRO A 537 -43.76 13.61 21.79
C PRO A 537 -43.91 13.59 20.27
N GLN A 538 -43.41 14.58 19.55
CA GLN A 538 -43.71 14.83 18.11
C GLN A 538 -43.35 13.63 17.23
N SER A 539 -42.19 13.00 17.48
CA SER A 539 -41.68 11.89 16.67
C SER A 539 -42.31 10.52 16.99
N LEU A 540 -43.14 10.41 18.04
CA LEU A 540 -43.66 9.14 18.51
C LEU A 540 -44.45 8.35 17.45
N PRO A 541 -45.31 8.95 16.62
CA PRO A 541 -46.00 8.22 15.56
C PRO A 541 -45.04 7.54 14.58
N ARG A 542 -43.98 8.25 14.20
CA ARG A 542 -42.96 7.73 13.26
C ARG A 542 -42.13 6.61 13.87
N LEU A 543 -41.74 6.73 15.15
CA LEU A 543 -41.03 5.68 15.87
C LEU A 543 -41.85 4.38 15.97
N ARG A 544 -43.17 4.48 16.16
CA ARG A 544 -44.09 3.32 16.16
C ARG A 544 -44.16 2.64 14.81
N GLU A 545 -44.28 3.42 13.74
CA GLU A 545 -44.25 2.91 12.36
C GLU A 545 -42.94 2.12 12.12
N LEU A 546 -41.80 2.71 12.41
CA LEU A 546 -40.49 2.07 12.25
C LEU A 546 -40.33 0.81 13.10
N ALA A 547 -40.83 0.82 14.32
CA ALA A 547 -40.80 -0.35 15.22
C ALA A 547 -41.69 -1.49 14.70
N MET A 548 -42.87 -1.19 14.14
CA MET A 548 -43.74 -2.18 13.49
C MET A 548 -43.08 -2.77 12.24
N ASP A 549 -42.44 -1.95 11.41
CA ASP A 549 -41.74 -2.40 10.21
C ASP A 549 -40.50 -3.24 10.52
N ALA A 550 -39.73 -2.88 11.55
CA ALA A 550 -38.61 -3.66 12.02
C ALA A 550 -39.03 -5.04 12.54
N ARG A 551 -40.13 -5.11 13.34
CA ARG A 551 -40.70 -6.38 13.83
C ARG A 551 -41.23 -7.25 12.70
N ALA A 552 -41.82 -6.66 11.67
CA ALA A 552 -42.34 -7.36 10.50
C ALA A 552 -41.24 -7.74 9.50
N ASN A 553 -39.97 -7.42 9.77
CA ASN A 553 -38.83 -7.61 8.89
C ASN A 553 -39.08 -7.09 7.45
N ARG A 554 -39.76 -5.94 7.32
CA ARG A 554 -40.11 -5.35 6.02
C ARG A 554 -38.95 -4.71 5.30
N ALA A 555 -37.80 -4.49 6.00
CA ALA A 555 -36.58 -3.93 5.45
C ALA A 555 -35.37 -4.88 5.69
N PRO A 556 -35.34 -6.05 5.06
CA PRO A 556 -34.20 -6.98 5.25
C PRO A 556 -32.91 -6.34 4.72
N GLY A 557 -31.85 -6.33 5.55
CA GLY A 557 -30.55 -5.70 5.24
C GLY A 557 -30.54 -4.18 5.45
N ALA A 558 -31.45 -3.66 6.29
CA ALA A 558 -31.38 -2.32 6.86
C ALA A 558 -31.60 -2.37 8.36
N ARG A 559 -30.76 -1.63 9.10
CA ARG A 559 -30.90 -1.49 10.56
C ARG A 559 -31.42 -0.10 10.90
N VAL A 560 -32.44 -0.03 11.73
CA VAL A 560 -32.99 1.23 12.24
C VAL A 560 -32.36 1.52 13.59
N ILE A 561 -31.78 2.71 13.76
CA ILE A 561 -31.19 3.21 15.00
C ILE A 561 -31.82 4.57 15.28
N ALA A 562 -32.66 4.66 16.32
CA ALA A 562 -33.28 5.92 16.73
C ALA A 562 -32.63 6.47 17.99
N LEU A 563 -32.20 7.73 17.94
CA LEU A 563 -31.49 8.44 18.99
C LEU A 563 -32.22 9.74 19.36
N PRO A 564 -32.27 10.11 20.64
CA PRO A 564 -32.87 11.39 21.04
C PRO A 564 -32.00 12.56 20.61
N MET A 565 -32.63 13.65 20.11
CA MET A 565 -31.96 14.92 19.81
C MET A 565 -31.45 15.63 21.05
N THR A 566 -32.20 15.52 22.12
CA THR A 566 -31.85 16.06 23.45
C THR A 566 -31.84 14.95 24.47
N PRO A 567 -30.89 14.93 25.41
CA PRO A 567 -30.90 13.93 26.48
C PRO A 567 -32.24 13.97 27.21
N PRO A 568 -32.82 12.81 27.60
CA PRO A 568 -34.05 12.77 28.36
C PRO A 568 -33.86 13.52 29.69
N SER A 569 -34.68 14.54 29.90
CA SER A 569 -34.48 15.49 31.01
C SER A 569 -35.23 15.17 32.27
N ARG A 570 -36.12 14.15 32.29
CA ARG A 570 -36.92 13.74 33.48
C ARG A 570 -37.40 12.29 33.40
N GLU A 571 -37.68 11.69 34.55
CA GLU A 571 -38.30 10.37 34.70
C GLU A 571 -39.67 10.18 34.01
N GLY A 572 -40.32 11.28 33.56
CA GLY A 572 -41.57 11.28 32.79
C GLY A 572 -41.46 11.01 31.30
N ASP A 573 -40.25 11.04 30.74
CA ASP A 573 -39.98 10.79 29.30
C ASP A 573 -39.74 9.29 29.02
N ALA A 574 -40.30 8.40 29.81
CA ALA A 574 -40.16 6.95 29.64
C ALA A 574 -40.69 6.54 28.27
N LEU A 575 -39.79 6.03 27.44
CA LEU A 575 -40.11 5.52 26.09
C LEU A 575 -41.17 4.42 26.18
N PRO A 576 -42.25 4.53 25.40
CA PRO A 576 -43.23 3.45 25.27
C PRO A 576 -42.57 2.12 24.90
N GLU A 577 -43.08 1.04 25.44
CA GLU A 577 -42.48 -0.31 25.27
C GLU A 577 -42.50 -0.76 23.80
N ASP A 578 -43.49 -0.28 23.05
CA ASP A 578 -43.68 -0.57 21.61
C ASP A 578 -42.62 0.00 20.69
N VAL A 579 -41.85 1.04 21.09
CA VAL A 579 -40.77 1.65 20.29
C VAL A 579 -39.35 1.26 20.75
N ARG A 580 -39.17 0.59 21.85
CA ARG A 580 -37.85 0.22 22.40
C ARG A 580 -36.97 -0.60 21.47
N SER A 581 -37.58 -1.34 20.54
CA SER A 581 -36.84 -2.18 19.61
C SER A 581 -36.01 -1.40 18.56
N VAL A 582 -36.31 -0.12 18.34
CA VAL A 582 -35.61 0.73 17.38
C VAL A 582 -34.80 1.83 18.06
N VAL A 583 -35.02 2.08 19.34
CA VAL A 583 -34.30 3.10 20.10
C VAL A 583 -33.02 2.53 20.68
N ALA A 584 -31.96 3.28 20.55
CA ALA A 584 -30.65 2.94 21.11
C ALA A 584 -30.20 3.98 22.15
N ASN A 585 -29.37 3.54 23.08
CA ASN A 585 -28.68 4.40 24.04
C ASN A 585 -27.29 4.74 23.51
N THR A 586 -26.90 5.98 23.67
CA THR A 586 -25.59 6.49 23.28
C THR A 586 -25.20 7.68 24.17
N ASN A 587 -23.97 8.16 24.03
CA ASN A 587 -23.54 9.38 24.70
C ASN A 587 -24.12 10.64 24.03
N THR A 588 -24.07 11.77 24.72
CA THR A 588 -24.62 13.05 24.25
C THR A 588 -23.85 13.64 23.05
N SER A 589 -22.62 13.22 22.83
CA SER A 589 -21.78 13.71 21.73
C SER A 589 -22.38 13.39 20.36
N VAL A 590 -23.13 12.29 20.24
CA VAL A 590 -23.72 11.84 18.97
C VAL A 590 -24.74 12.85 18.46
N ALA A 591 -25.69 13.26 19.28
CA ALA A 591 -26.68 14.25 18.90
C ALA A 591 -26.03 15.60 18.59
N THR A 592 -25.03 16.01 19.38
CA THR A 592 -24.28 17.26 19.18
C THR A 592 -23.53 17.26 17.85
N ALA A 593 -22.80 16.19 17.53
CA ALA A 593 -22.05 16.10 16.29
C ALA A 593 -22.99 16.04 15.07
N TYR A 594 -24.02 15.20 15.11
CA TYR A 594 -24.97 15.06 13.99
C TYR A 594 -25.88 16.27 13.80
N ALA A 595 -26.01 17.16 14.78
CA ALA A 595 -26.71 18.41 14.63
C ALA A 595 -26.12 19.28 13.48
N MET A 596 -24.81 19.16 13.21
CA MET A 596 -24.17 19.89 12.09
C MET A 596 -24.70 19.39 10.74
N PHE A 597 -24.90 18.08 10.58
CA PHE A 597 -25.42 17.44 9.35
C PHE A 597 -26.94 17.60 9.21
N ALA A 598 -27.64 17.91 10.31
CA ALA A 598 -29.08 18.04 10.37
C ALA A 598 -29.58 19.48 10.02
N ARG A 599 -28.71 20.47 9.92
CA ARG A 599 -29.08 21.87 9.64
C ARG A 599 -29.86 21.98 8.33
N GLN A 600 -30.92 22.78 8.31
CA GLN A 600 -31.73 23.03 7.11
C GLN A 600 -31.03 23.97 6.12
N SER A 601 -30.25 24.90 6.65
CA SER A 601 -29.41 25.82 5.90
C SER A 601 -28.17 26.17 6.75
N PRO A 602 -27.09 26.67 6.16
CA PRO A 602 -25.93 27.16 6.91
C PRO A 602 -26.27 28.20 8.00
N ALA A 603 -27.31 29.01 7.77
CA ALA A 603 -27.76 30.05 8.68
C ALA A 603 -28.75 29.57 9.76
N ALA A 604 -29.19 28.30 9.73
CA ALA A 604 -30.12 27.77 10.71
C ALA A 604 -29.47 27.57 12.07
N ALA A 605 -29.92 28.31 13.07
CA ALA A 605 -29.35 28.27 14.42
C ALA A 605 -29.72 27.00 15.22
N GLU A 606 -30.86 26.39 14.94
CA GLU A 606 -31.36 25.22 15.68
C GLU A 606 -31.53 24.00 14.77
N PRO A 607 -31.18 22.81 15.24
CA PRO A 607 -31.45 21.56 14.51
C PRO A 607 -32.97 21.31 14.45
N PRO A 608 -33.45 20.63 13.40
CA PRO A 608 -34.87 20.24 13.30
C PRO A 608 -35.26 19.24 14.39
N SER A 609 -36.54 19.25 14.82
CA SER A 609 -37.03 18.34 15.87
C SER A 609 -37.05 16.86 15.45
N HIS A 610 -36.89 16.57 14.15
CA HIS A 610 -36.82 15.22 13.62
C HIS A 610 -36.01 15.21 12.32
N VAL A 611 -35.06 14.27 12.23
CA VAL A 611 -34.28 14.06 11.00
C VAL A 611 -33.95 12.56 10.86
N GLU A 612 -34.04 12.07 9.63
CA GLU A 612 -33.66 10.72 9.26
C GLU A 612 -32.50 10.77 8.26
N PHE A 613 -31.44 9.97 8.48
CA PHE A 613 -30.34 9.78 7.56
C PHE A 613 -30.31 8.34 7.08
N LEU A 614 -30.17 8.14 5.78
CA LEU A 614 -29.86 6.82 5.23
C LEU A 614 -28.37 6.72 4.98
N ILE A 615 -27.74 5.77 5.66
CA ILE A 615 -26.31 5.46 5.58
C ILE A 615 -26.18 4.16 4.77
N ASP A 616 -25.30 4.17 3.77
CA ASP A 616 -25.06 2.97 2.96
C ASP A 616 -24.12 1.96 3.66
N GLY A 617 -23.97 0.77 3.05
CA GLY A 617 -23.10 -0.28 3.59
C GLY A 617 -21.62 0.08 3.64
N LEU A 618 -21.18 1.19 3.06
CA LEU A 618 -19.81 1.71 3.16
C LEU A 618 -19.65 2.73 4.29
N GLY A 619 -20.75 3.20 4.87
CA GLY A 619 -20.78 4.17 5.96
C GLY A 619 -20.90 5.63 5.51
N TYR A 620 -21.47 5.88 4.31
CA TYR A 620 -21.72 7.23 3.82
C TYR A 620 -23.18 7.64 3.98
N LEU A 621 -23.41 8.89 4.40
CA LEU A 621 -24.73 9.55 4.37
C LEU A 621 -25.15 9.73 2.91
N ARG A 622 -26.26 9.10 2.50
CA ARG A 622 -26.71 9.10 1.10
C ARG A 622 -28.02 9.86 0.89
N VAL A 623 -28.87 9.89 1.90
CA VAL A 623 -30.17 10.55 1.88
C VAL A 623 -30.44 11.20 3.22
N ARG A 624 -31.15 12.31 3.21
CA ARG A 624 -31.58 13.03 4.41
C ARG A 624 -33.05 13.44 4.27
N TRP A 625 -33.84 13.13 5.27
CA TRP A 625 -35.20 13.62 5.43
C TRP A 625 -35.33 14.49 6.67
N ILE A 626 -35.88 15.68 6.52
CA ILE A 626 -36.10 16.62 7.60
C ILE A 626 -37.59 16.71 7.91
N GLY A 627 -37.91 16.71 9.21
CA GLY A 627 -39.28 16.75 9.70
C GLY A 627 -40.01 15.41 9.61
N ILE A 628 -41.13 15.34 10.29
CA ILE A 628 -41.99 14.16 10.38
C ILE A 628 -42.88 14.14 9.18
N ALA A 629 -42.88 13.03 8.43
CA ALA A 629 -43.83 12.83 7.35
C ALA A 629 -45.25 12.77 7.93
N PRO A 630 -46.28 13.34 7.26
CA PRO A 630 -47.67 13.15 7.61
C PRO A 630 -48.03 11.65 7.66
N ALA A 631 -48.88 11.25 8.60
CA ALA A 631 -49.33 9.87 8.71
C ALA A 631 -49.91 9.39 7.36
N GLY A 632 -49.40 8.26 6.85
CA GLY A 632 -49.83 7.71 5.54
C GLY A 632 -49.09 8.26 4.33
N ALA A 633 -48.10 9.15 4.48
CA ALA A 633 -47.34 9.73 3.37
C ALA A 633 -46.37 8.76 2.64
N GLY A 634 -46.32 7.49 3.01
CA GLY A 634 -45.48 6.48 2.33
C GLY A 634 -43.99 6.59 2.58
N ARG A 635 -43.54 7.32 3.62
CA ARG A 635 -42.08 7.49 3.93
C ARG A 635 -41.37 6.15 4.06
N THR A 636 -42.00 5.16 4.67
CA THR A 636 -41.38 3.82 4.81
C THR A 636 -41.17 3.17 3.43
N ALA A 637 -42.12 3.27 2.52
CA ALA A 637 -41.97 2.75 1.16
C ALA A 637 -40.87 3.48 0.39
N GLU A 638 -40.73 4.78 0.58
CA GLU A 638 -39.66 5.59 0.01
C GLU A 638 -38.29 5.17 0.56
N VAL A 639 -38.15 4.97 1.88
CA VAL A 639 -36.91 4.49 2.51
C VAL A 639 -36.53 3.12 1.95
N LEU A 640 -37.48 2.20 1.81
CA LEU A 640 -37.26 0.87 1.23
C LEU A 640 -36.78 0.93 -0.22
N ASP A 641 -37.38 1.78 -1.04
CA ASP A 641 -36.96 2.01 -2.43
C ASP A 641 -35.51 2.52 -2.50
N ARG A 642 -35.13 3.46 -1.60
CA ARG A 642 -33.75 3.95 -1.52
C ARG A 642 -32.77 2.86 -1.09
N ILE A 643 -33.12 2.03 -0.12
CA ILE A 643 -32.30 0.89 0.32
C ILE A 643 -32.10 -0.09 -0.85
N ASP A 644 -33.14 -0.39 -1.62
CA ASP A 644 -33.06 -1.29 -2.77
C ASP A 644 -32.18 -0.71 -3.89
N ILE A 645 -32.17 0.60 -4.08
CA ILE A 645 -31.26 1.27 -5.01
C ILE A 645 -29.81 1.11 -4.52
N LEU A 646 -29.55 1.39 -3.25
CA LEU A 646 -28.20 1.28 -2.67
C LEU A 646 -27.65 -0.15 -2.74
N LYS A 647 -28.46 -1.18 -2.55
CA LYS A 647 -28.07 -2.59 -2.68
C LYS A 647 -27.64 -2.97 -4.11
N ARG A 648 -28.14 -2.28 -5.12
CA ARG A 648 -27.82 -2.51 -6.54
C ARG A 648 -26.60 -1.73 -7.00
N GLU A 649 -26.19 -0.70 -6.25
CA GLU A 649 -24.97 0.03 -6.56
C GLU A 649 -23.75 -0.88 -6.33
N PRO A 650 -22.77 -0.89 -7.26
CA PRO A 650 -21.52 -1.59 -6.99
C PRO A 650 -20.86 -0.96 -5.76
N LEU A 651 -20.40 -1.80 -4.83
CA LEU A 651 -19.62 -1.39 -3.66
C LEU A 651 -18.25 -0.82 -4.10
N ARG A 652 -18.27 0.35 -4.71
CA ARG A 652 -17.07 1.14 -4.98
C ARG A 652 -17.06 2.26 -3.97
N PRO A 653 -16.01 2.37 -3.15
CA PRO A 653 -15.84 3.56 -2.35
C PRO A 653 -15.90 4.76 -3.30
N PRO A 654 -16.64 5.83 -2.99
CA PRO A 654 -16.57 7.06 -3.74
C PRO A 654 -15.09 7.48 -3.84
N PRO A 655 -14.67 8.13 -4.93
CA PRO A 655 -13.30 8.59 -5.06
C PRO A 655 -12.96 9.38 -3.79
N ALA A 656 -11.96 8.91 -3.07
CA ALA A 656 -11.51 9.54 -1.85
C ALA A 656 -11.28 11.03 -2.13
N TRP A 657 -11.85 11.87 -1.33
CA TRP A 657 -11.38 13.25 -1.19
C TRP A 657 -9.87 13.15 -1.00
N GLY A 658 -9.12 13.88 -1.77
CA GLY A 658 -7.69 13.84 -2.00
C GLY A 658 -6.73 13.36 -0.93
N HIS A 659 -7.15 12.85 0.21
CA HIS A 659 -6.28 12.25 1.22
C HIS A 659 -7.11 11.31 2.11
N GLY A 660 -7.01 10.09 1.84
CA GLY A 660 -7.08 8.91 2.64
C GLY A 660 -7.88 8.85 3.93
N HIS A 661 -9.20 8.89 3.91
CA HIS A 661 -9.98 8.12 4.87
C HIS A 661 -10.04 6.65 4.39
N ARG A 662 -8.95 5.89 4.60
CA ARG A 662 -8.93 4.43 4.44
C ARG A 662 -9.14 3.74 5.77
#